data_71d60fa568a45418b39e7f9584949457
#
_entry.id   71d60fa568a45418b39e7f9584949457
#
_cell.length_a   1.000
_cell.length_b   1.000
_cell.length_c   1.000
_cell.angle_alpha   90.00
_cell.angle_beta   90.00
_cell.angle_gamma   90.00
#
_symmetry.space_group_name_H-M   'P 1'
#
loop_
_entity.id
_entity.type
_entity.pdbx_description
1 polymer ?
#
loop_
_entity_poly.entity_id
_entity_poly.type
_entity_poly.pdbx_seq_one_letter_code
_entity_poly.pdbx_strand_id
1 'polypeptide(L)'
;MTTRHPSASPTQIRFGSRPAIAAGFVKRQEQDELVDAVFTRVEPRTVLTGMRGSGKTQLAAAVAARCEEEGWPLVAWIRATSRKEILAGLYEFALRIGIDAPKNIPLEVIVQRLLDRLRSAEAADRLFVFDNVENPDDLRDLIPEGAGVRTLITTTHHLDWDGLGWLRLTVGTFEREQSISLLCEHTGDTHRETADRIVDALGDLPVAITQAAATAQQGGYSLSGYLDRLSHHPLESRMSRLEGANYPDAVGIALLMAYEQVLEQLRTKHPQQERIAVSLLGALSLLAASGVPTHWLLALDGDSDAVRDTLSVLKSASVIQESSDGDKTFIHWLQGHVYRETYLNDQKKLGEACSYAATLLSGIDVDRLDNGEQQRDETRHLIEQFLSVTSQDYSHSLYSEPQVSSKLAETLHDATSLGMSQLALCLTDSVTQACDVLGPHHPDTLASRNNLAGTYRASGRLDKAIALYEQTLEDSIRGLGTDHPSTLTSRLNLAGAYQAAGRLSEAIPLYEQVFSGRSRVLGPDHRSTLMSRDELAGAYREAGRFDEAITLKKQILADAMRIMGPDSPGASAARSNLAATYRDAGRLDEAITLYQENLDNVTRTLGLDHLETLASRHRLAGAHRDAGRLDEAIALFEQNLTDFTRVLGPDHPHTLSSRGTLAGIYRDAGRLDEAIPLFEQNLDDRTRTLGLDHPETLASRHSLAGAYRDAGRLDEAIPLFEQ
;
A
#
# COMPACT_ATOMS: atom_id res chain seq x y z
N MET A 1 32.94 40.18 7.92
CA MET A 1 31.88 39.95 6.91
C MET A 1 31.71 38.45 6.81
N THR A 2 30.80 37.90 7.58
CA THR A 2 30.46 36.48 7.61
C THR A 2 29.35 36.25 6.58
N THR A 3 29.68 35.57 5.50
CA THR A 3 28.75 35.14 4.47
C THR A 3 27.81 34.09 5.08
N ARG A 4 26.56 34.48 5.34
CA ARG A 4 25.49 33.54 5.59
C ARG A 4 25.22 32.73 4.30
N HIS A 5 25.46 31.42 4.34
CA HIS A 5 24.90 30.51 3.34
C HIS A 5 23.37 30.65 3.37
N PRO A 6 22.70 30.72 2.22
CA PRO A 6 21.24 30.66 2.20
C PRO A 6 20.83 29.31 2.74
N SER A 7 20.03 29.30 3.82
CA SER A 7 19.33 28.10 4.30
C SER A 7 18.50 27.57 3.17
N ALA A 8 18.69 26.29 2.81
CA ALA A 8 17.79 25.59 1.89
C ALA A 8 16.37 25.80 2.38
N SER A 9 15.49 26.29 1.51
CA SER A 9 14.06 26.38 1.80
C SER A 9 13.56 25.00 2.26
N PRO A 10 12.79 24.90 3.33
CA PRO A 10 12.27 23.61 3.79
C PRO A 10 11.51 22.94 2.64
N THR A 11 11.84 21.70 2.34
CA THR A 11 11.21 20.93 1.27
C THR A 11 9.72 20.85 1.57
N GLN A 12 8.89 21.44 0.73
CA GLN A 12 7.44 21.41 0.88
C GLN A 12 6.94 19.97 0.66
N ILE A 13 6.15 19.45 1.60
CA ILE A 13 5.52 18.14 1.50
C ILE A 13 4.10 18.31 0.95
N ARG A 14 3.83 17.69 -0.19
CA ARG A 14 2.50 17.54 -0.80
C ARG A 14 2.13 16.08 -0.71
N PHE A 15 0.96 15.81 -0.18
CA PHE A 15 0.50 14.44 0.01
C PHE A 15 -0.98 14.29 -0.41
N GLY A 16 -1.27 13.22 -1.14
CA GLY A 16 -2.60 12.90 -1.63
C GLY A 16 -2.99 13.65 -2.92
N SER A 17 -3.99 13.13 -3.63
CA SER A 17 -4.41 13.64 -4.94
C SER A 17 -5.49 14.70 -4.78
N ARG A 18 -5.11 15.95 -4.69
CA ARG A 18 -6.02 17.09 -4.67
C ARG A 18 -6.66 17.27 -6.06
N PRO A 19 -8.00 17.41 -6.18
CA PRO A 19 -8.63 17.75 -7.45
C PRO A 19 -8.11 19.08 -8.03
N ALA A 20 -7.96 19.16 -9.35
CA ALA A 20 -7.70 20.43 -10.00
C ALA A 20 -8.86 21.40 -9.79
N ILE A 21 -8.55 22.68 -9.73
CA ILE A 21 -9.58 23.71 -9.66
C ILE A 21 -10.32 23.72 -11.00
N ALA A 22 -11.64 23.65 -10.98
CA ALA A 22 -12.46 23.64 -12.19
C ALA A 22 -12.26 24.90 -13.02
N ALA A 23 -12.25 24.78 -14.35
CA ALA A 23 -12.09 25.92 -15.27
C ALA A 23 -13.18 27.00 -15.09
N GLY A 24 -14.38 26.61 -14.67
CA GLY A 24 -15.48 27.50 -14.32
C GLY A 24 -15.59 27.85 -12.84
N PHE A 25 -14.49 27.80 -12.11
CA PHE A 25 -14.49 28.12 -10.68
C PHE A 25 -14.82 29.58 -10.43
N VAL A 26 -15.90 29.82 -9.72
CA VAL A 26 -16.38 31.17 -9.34
C VAL A 26 -15.94 31.48 -7.92
N LYS A 27 -15.28 32.62 -7.72
CA LYS A 27 -14.94 33.11 -6.40
C LYS A 27 -16.21 33.48 -5.62
N ARG A 28 -16.29 33.04 -4.36
CA ARG A 28 -17.45 33.25 -3.48
C ARG A 28 -17.02 33.85 -2.15
N GLN A 29 -18.01 34.39 -1.41
CA GLN A 29 -17.79 34.91 -0.06
C GLN A 29 -17.26 33.79 0.88
N GLU A 30 -17.81 32.60 0.80
CA GLU A 30 -17.38 31.44 1.61
C GLU A 30 -15.89 31.09 1.38
N GLN A 31 -15.32 31.42 0.22
CA GLN A 31 -13.89 31.26 -0.02
C GLN A 31 -13.06 32.25 0.80
N ASP A 32 -13.48 33.50 0.86
CA ASP A 32 -12.77 34.51 1.64
C ASP A 32 -12.89 34.19 3.15
N GLU A 33 -14.05 33.76 3.62
CA GLU A 33 -14.27 33.29 5.00
C GLU A 33 -13.41 32.07 5.33
N LEU A 34 -13.30 31.10 4.40
CA LEU A 34 -12.46 29.91 4.57
C LEU A 34 -10.96 30.26 4.58
N VAL A 35 -10.54 31.17 3.71
CA VAL A 35 -9.17 31.68 3.71
C VAL A 35 -8.87 32.36 5.04
N ASP A 36 -9.74 33.24 5.52
CA ASP A 36 -9.57 33.90 6.81
C ASP A 36 -9.48 32.89 7.95
N ALA A 37 -10.34 31.90 7.98
CA ALA A 37 -10.33 30.83 8.99
C ALA A 37 -9.00 30.06 9.00
N VAL A 38 -8.52 29.67 7.81
CA VAL A 38 -7.28 28.87 7.68
C VAL A 38 -6.01 29.71 7.95
N PHE A 39 -5.97 30.95 7.52
CA PHE A 39 -4.76 31.79 7.59
C PHE A 39 -4.63 32.62 8.88
N THR A 40 -5.75 33.01 9.54
CA THR A 40 -5.71 33.87 10.74
C THR A 40 -5.36 33.12 12.04
N ARG A 41 -5.33 31.78 12.03
CA ARG A 41 -4.97 30.94 13.19
C ARG A 41 -5.97 31.03 14.37
N VAL A 42 -7.14 31.57 14.18
CA VAL A 42 -8.15 31.69 15.25
C VAL A 42 -8.77 30.33 15.54
N GLU A 43 -9.13 29.58 14.48
CA GLU A 43 -9.79 28.29 14.61
C GLU A 43 -8.98 27.21 13.88
N PRO A 44 -8.41 26.23 14.61
CA PRO A 44 -7.59 25.17 13.98
C PRO A 44 -8.40 24.13 13.20
N ARG A 45 -9.73 24.08 13.42
CA ARG A 45 -10.62 23.07 12.84
C ARG A 45 -11.77 23.74 12.11
N THR A 46 -11.87 23.51 10.83
CA THR A 46 -12.92 24.08 9.97
C THR A 46 -13.65 22.95 9.25
N VAL A 47 -14.97 23.06 9.16
CA VAL A 47 -15.80 22.13 8.41
C VAL A 47 -16.64 22.85 7.37
N LEU A 48 -16.55 22.40 6.12
CA LEU A 48 -17.43 22.83 5.02
C LEU A 48 -18.62 21.87 4.95
N THR A 49 -19.79 22.39 5.28
CA THR A 49 -21.06 21.66 5.17
C THR A 49 -21.87 22.14 3.99
N GLY A 50 -22.77 21.33 3.46
CA GLY A 50 -23.65 21.71 2.36
C GLY A 50 -24.03 20.53 1.49
N MET A 51 -24.96 20.72 0.55
CA MET A 51 -25.41 19.64 -0.34
C MET A 51 -24.31 19.16 -1.30
N ARG A 52 -24.45 17.95 -1.81
CA ARG A 52 -23.53 17.43 -2.85
C ARG A 52 -23.64 18.30 -4.10
N GLY A 53 -22.51 18.61 -4.74
CA GLY A 53 -22.47 19.49 -5.90
C GLY A 53 -22.42 20.99 -5.59
N SER A 54 -22.49 21.42 -4.32
CA SER A 54 -22.37 22.83 -3.92
C SER A 54 -20.96 23.42 -4.06
N GLY A 55 -19.93 22.58 -4.31
CA GLY A 55 -18.56 23.03 -4.56
C GLY A 55 -17.63 23.00 -3.35
N LYS A 56 -17.97 22.31 -2.26
CA LYS A 56 -17.13 22.18 -1.04
C LYS A 56 -15.71 21.72 -1.34
N THR A 57 -15.57 20.62 -2.08
CA THR A 57 -14.28 20.07 -2.48
C THR A 57 -13.47 21.06 -3.34
N GLN A 58 -14.13 21.84 -4.21
CA GLN A 58 -13.47 22.86 -5.02
C GLN A 58 -12.99 24.05 -4.17
N LEU A 59 -13.76 24.47 -3.17
CA LEU A 59 -13.33 25.50 -2.22
C LEU A 59 -12.16 25.02 -1.36
N ALA A 60 -12.21 23.80 -0.86
CA ALA A 60 -11.11 23.19 -0.13
C ALA A 60 -9.85 23.09 -1.00
N ALA A 61 -10.00 22.68 -2.28
CA ALA A 61 -8.89 22.60 -3.23
C ALA A 61 -8.28 23.98 -3.54
N ALA A 62 -9.08 25.01 -3.67
CA ALA A 62 -8.60 26.37 -3.89
C ALA A 62 -7.80 26.91 -2.69
N VAL A 63 -8.25 26.64 -1.46
CA VAL A 63 -7.52 27.05 -0.25
C VAL A 63 -6.25 26.20 -0.08
N ALA A 64 -6.29 24.90 -0.34
CA ALA A 64 -5.11 24.05 -0.31
C ALA A 64 -4.04 24.53 -1.34
N ALA A 65 -4.47 24.87 -2.58
CA ALA A 65 -3.57 25.45 -3.59
C ALA A 65 -2.92 26.74 -3.10
N ARG A 66 -3.70 27.63 -2.48
CA ARG A 66 -3.16 28.86 -1.92
C ARG A 66 -2.16 28.62 -0.79
N CYS A 67 -2.40 27.67 0.10
CA CYS A 67 -1.43 27.26 1.12
C CYS A 67 -0.11 26.76 0.48
N GLU A 68 -0.21 26.04 -0.63
CA GLU A 68 0.95 25.58 -1.41
C GLU A 68 1.73 26.75 -2.02
N GLU A 69 1.04 27.72 -2.61
CA GLU A 69 1.61 28.92 -3.20
C GLU A 69 2.29 29.82 -2.15
N GLU A 70 1.71 29.96 -0.97
CA GLU A 70 2.24 30.69 0.17
C GLU A 70 3.40 29.97 0.87
N GLY A 71 3.79 28.80 0.37
CA GLY A 71 4.98 28.08 0.86
C GLY A 71 4.77 27.28 2.13
N TRP A 72 3.56 26.88 2.49
CA TRP A 72 3.31 26.05 3.66
C TRP A 72 4.12 24.74 3.59
N PRO A 73 4.82 24.35 4.66
CA PRO A 73 5.70 23.17 4.64
C PRO A 73 4.96 21.87 4.43
N LEU A 74 3.64 21.82 4.74
CA LEU A 74 2.83 20.64 4.55
C LEU A 74 1.40 20.98 4.11
N VAL A 75 0.95 20.33 3.03
CA VAL A 75 -0.46 20.24 2.63
C VAL A 75 -0.76 18.76 2.35
N ALA A 76 -1.65 18.17 3.15
CA ALA A 76 -2.07 16.78 3.02
C ALA A 76 -3.55 16.70 2.63
N TRP A 77 -3.86 15.95 1.58
CA TRP A 77 -5.21 15.69 1.11
C TRP A 77 -5.55 14.23 1.36
N ILE A 78 -6.52 13.97 2.24
CA ILE A 78 -6.90 12.62 2.67
C ILE A 78 -8.38 12.41 2.33
N ARG A 79 -8.66 11.33 1.63
CA ARG A 79 -10.03 10.90 1.40
C ARG A 79 -10.61 10.33 2.69
N ALA A 80 -11.88 10.62 2.96
CA ALA A 80 -12.49 10.37 4.25
C ALA A 80 -13.91 9.79 4.18
N THR A 81 -14.20 8.95 3.17
CA THR A 81 -15.52 8.32 3.04
C THR A 81 -15.75 7.20 4.06
N SER A 82 -14.69 6.66 4.64
CA SER A 82 -14.76 5.66 5.71
C SER A 82 -13.54 5.76 6.64
N ARG A 83 -13.68 5.25 7.87
CA ARG A 83 -12.56 5.18 8.83
C ARG A 83 -11.34 4.43 8.27
N LYS A 84 -11.56 3.40 7.45
CA LYS A 84 -10.47 2.63 6.83
C LYS A 84 -9.67 3.47 5.84
N GLU A 85 -10.34 4.27 5.00
CA GLU A 85 -9.65 5.18 4.08
C GLU A 85 -8.87 6.27 4.82
N ILE A 86 -9.45 6.83 5.89
CA ILE A 86 -8.76 7.83 6.74
C ILE A 86 -7.50 7.23 7.35
N LEU A 87 -7.61 6.05 7.96
CA LEU A 87 -6.47 5.35 8.56
C LEU A 87 -5.41 4.99 7.52
N ALA A 88 -5.81 4.50 6.35
CA ALA A 88 -4.90 4.20 5.25
C ALA A 88 -4.14 5.44 4.79
N GLY A 89 -4.83 6.55 4.55
CA GLY A 89 -4.21 7.81 4.13
C GLY A 89 -3.26 8.39 5.19
N LEU A 90 -3.64 8.38 6.47
CA LEU A 90 -2.77 8.83 7.56
C LEU A 90 -1.56 7.92 7.75
N TYR A 91 -1.73 6.61 7.62
CA TYR A 91 -0.63 5.63 7.67
C TYR A 91 0.38 5.86 6.55
N GLU A 92 -0.08 6.04 5.33
CA GLU A 92 0.78 6.34 4.19
C GLU A 92 1.52 7.66 4.38
N PHE A 93 0.82 8.67 4.87
CA PHE A 93 1.45 9.94 5.19
C PHE A 93 2.54 9.77 6.27
N ALA A 94 2.30 8.95 7.29
CA ALA A 94 3.29 8.63 8.31
C ALA A 94 4.58 8.03 7.72
N LEU A 95 4.43 7.08 6.77
CA LEU A 95 5.56 6.50 6.04
C LEU A 95 6.30 7.56 5.21
N ARG A 96 5.57 8.43 4.52
CA ARG A 96 6.12 9.49 3.67
C ARG A 96 7.00 10.47 4.45
N ILE A 97 6.67 10.72 5.72
CA ILE A 97 7.48 11.60 6.60
C ILE A 97 8.51 10.84 7.45
N GLY A 98 8.75 9.55 7.13
CA GLY A 98 9.79 8.73 7.75
C GLY A 98 9.45 8.24 9.16
N ILE A 99 8.18 7.97 9.46
CA ILE A 99 7.81 7.23 10.67
C ILE A 99 8.03 5.74 10.41
N ASP A 100 8.83 5.11 11.26
CA ASP A 100 9.09 3.68 11.16
C ASP A 100 7.83 2.85 11.46
N ALA A 101 7.52 1.92 10.57
CA ALA A 101 6.33 1.07 10.63
C ALA A 101 6.72 -0.42 10.54
N PRO A 102 7.20 -1.00 11.63
CA PRO A 102 7.47 -2.43 11.69
C PRO A 102 6.23 -3.26 11.32
N LYS A 103 6.43 -4.35 10.59
CA LYS A 103 5.35 -5.19 10.02
C LYS A 103 4.34 -5.70 11.04
N ASN A 104 4.78 -5.91 12.28
CA ASN A 104 3.97 -6.44 13.39
C ASN A 104 3.22 -5.37 14.19
N ILE A 105 3.40 -4.09 13.88
CA ILE A 105 2.71 -3.00 14.59
C ILE A 105 1.43 -2.64 13.84
N PRO A 106 0.27 -2.63 14.51
CA PRO A 106 -0.99 -2.22 13.90
C PRO A 106 -0.93 -0.82 13.29
N LEU A 107 -1.65 -0.63 12.19
CA LEU A 107 -1.74 0.63 11.45
C LEU A 107 -2.19 1.77 12.37
N GLU A 108 -3.15 1.52 13.26
CA GLU A 108 -3.66 2.49 14.23
C GLU A 108 -2.55 3.03 15.14
N VAL A 109 -1.61 2.17 15.56
CA VAL A 109 -0.48 2.58 16.41
C VAL A 109 0.50 3.47 15.64
N ILE A 110 0.73 3.19 14.38
CA ILE A 110 1.59 4.04 13.53
C ILE A 110 0.93 5.40 13.30
N VAL A 111 -0.39 5.41 13.07
CA VAL A 111 -1.16 6.66 12.97
C VAL A 111 -1.11 7.44 14.29
N GLN A 112 -1.21 6.80 15.44
CA GLN A 112 -1.05 7.49 16.73
C GLN A 112 0.36 8.09 16.88
N ARG A 113 1.41 7.39 16.49
CA ARG A 113 2.79 7.95 16.46
C ARG A 113 2.89 9.19 15.55
N LEU A 114 2.20 9.17 14.40
CA LEU A 114 2.09 10.34 13.53
C LEU A 114 1.44 11.51 14.26
N LEU A 115 0.28 11.28 14.89
CA LEU A 115 -0.47 12.32 15.59
C LEU A 115 0.34 12.89 16.76
N ASP A 116 1.04 12.04 17.53
CA ASP A 116 1.90 12.46 18.62
C ASP A 116 3.10 13.27 18.11
N ARG A 117 3.73 12.86 16.99
CA ARG A 117 4.81 13.61 16.35
C ARG A 117 4.34 14.99 15.88
N LEU A 118 3.13 15.09 15.29
CA LEU A 118 2.57 16.38 14.88
C LEU A 118 2.26 17.28 16.08
N ARG A 119 1.77 16.69 17.19
CA ARG A 119 1.46 17.41 18.44
C ARG A 119 2.71 17.97 19.12
N SER A 120 3.83 17.24 19.05
CA SER A 120 5.11 17.64 19.65
C SER A 120 6.02 18.44 18.70
N ALA A 121 5.64 18.59 17.42
CA ALA A 121 6.45 19.28 16.42
C ALA A 121 6.50 20.80 16.67
N GLU A 122 7.59 21.43 16.22
CA GLU A 122 7.70 22.89 16.23
C GLU A 122 6.54 23.55 15.44
N ALA A 123 6.16 24.75 15.86
CA ALA A 123 5.10 25.51 15.25
C ALA A 123 5.40 25.78 13.77
N ALA A 124 4.58 25.24 12.88
CA ALA A 124 4.66 25.46 11.44
C ALA A 124 3.26 25.31 10.82
N ASP A 125 2.99 26.09 9.79
CA ASP A 125 1.70 26.07 9.13
C ASP A 125 1.54 24.78 8.31
N ARG A 126 0.59 23.93 8.70
CA ARG A 126 0.30 22.62 8.10
C ARG A 126 -1.19 22.49 7.87
N LEU A 127 -1.59 22.09 6.68
CA LEU A 127 -2.99 21.84 6.34
C LEU A 127 -3.24 20.35 6.12
N PHE A 128 -4.25 19.82 6.81
CA PHE A 128 -4.84 18.52 6.55
C PHE A 128 -6.27 18.70 6.03
N VAL A 129 -6.55 18.21 4.85
CA VAL A 129 -7.89 18.19 4.27
C VAL A 129 -8.44 16.78 4.31
N PHE A 130 -9.56 16.57 4.97
CA PHE A 130 -10.34 15.34 4.96
C PHE A 130 -11.55 15.54 4.04
N ASP A 131 -11.45 15.02 2.83
CA ASP A 131 -12.46 15.24 1.81
C ASP A 131 -13.53 14.16 1.81
N ASN A 132 -14.80 14.59 1.75
CA ASN A 132 -15.98 13.75 1.70
C ASN A 132 -16.18 12.87 2.95
N VAL A 133 -16.15 13.46 4.13
CA VAL A 133 -16.49 12.76 5.38
C VAL A 133 -17.96 12.36 5.38
N GLU A 134 -18.25 11.07 5.32
CA GLU A 134 -19.61 10.54 5.34
C GLU A 134 -20.11 10.26 6.75
N ASN A 135 -19.24 9.77 7.64
CA ASN A 135 -19.55 9.59 9.05
C ASN A 135 -18.52 10.33 9.92
N PRO A 136 -18.93 11.38 10.64
CA PRO A 136 -18.03 12.14 11.52
C PRO A 136 -17.39 11.31 12.64
N ASP A 137 -18.02 10.23 13.08
CA ASP A 137 -17.44 9.33 14.08
C ASP A 137 -16.19 8.60 13.55
N ASP A 138 -16.02 8.49 12.25
CA ASP A 138 -14.85 7.90 11.61
C ASP A 138 -13.57 8.73 11.83
N LEU A 139 -13.72 10.02 12.12
CA LEU A 139 -12.61 10.92 12.45
C LEU A 139 -12.21 10.87 13.94
N ARG A 140 -12.98 10.17 14.80
CA ARG A 140 -12.68 10.12 16.23
C ARG A 140 -11.26 9.63 16.44
N ASP A 141 -10.48 10.38 17.24
CA ASP A 141 -9.07 10.11 17.57
C ASP A 141 -8.08 10.13 16.39
N LEU A 142 -8.51 10.57 15.20
CA LEU A 142 -7.68 10.60 13.98
C LEU A 142 -7.37 12.02 13.49
N ILE A 143 -7.84 13.05 14.18
CA ILE A 143 -7.65 14.44 13.78
C ILE A 143 -6.24 14.89 14.16
N PRO A 144 -5.42 15.36 13.20
CA PRO A 144 -4.12 15.93 13.50
C PRO A 144 -4.22 17.21 14.33
N GLU A 145 -3.40 17.30 15.36
CA GLU A 145 -3.31 18.44 16.25
C GLU A 145 -1.86 18.88 16.43
N GLY A 146 -1.64 20.14 16.74
CA GLY A 146 -0.31 20.68 17.00
C GLY A 146 -0.20 22.17 16.69
N ALA A 147 0.91 22.77 17.07
CA ALA A 147 1.15 24.19 16.83
C ALA A 147 1.25 24.47 15.32
N GLY A 148 0.31 25.25 14.77
CA GLY A 148 0.23 25.58 13.35
C GLY A 148 -0.47 24.53 12.49
N VAL A 149 -0.98 23.43 13.06
CA VAL A 149 -1.80 22.45 12.32
C VAL A 149 -3.21 23.00 12.12
N ARG A 150 -3.71 22.88 10.89
CA ARG A 150 -5.08 23.22 10.49
C ARG A 150 -5.73 21.98 9.89
N THR A 151 -6.97 21.73 10.30
CA THR A 151 -7.78 20.64 9.75
C THR A 151 -9.00 21.21 9.06
N LEU A 152 -9.19 20.81 7.81
CA LEU A 152 -10.33 21.18 6.99
C LEU A 152 -11.09 19.91 6.60
N ILE A 153 -12.41 19.90 6.84
CA ILE A 153 -13.29 18.78 6.49
C ILE A 153 -14.29 19.23 5.44
N THR A 154 -14.61 18.40 4.47
CA THR A 154 -15.80 18.55 3.62
C THR A 154 -16.80 17.43 3.93
N THR A 155 -18.07 17.78 4.12
CA THR A 155 -19.12 16.82 4.45
C THR A 155 -20.50 17.30 3.98
N THR A 156 -21.42 16.36 3.81
CA THR A 156 -22.85 16.66 3.61
C THR A 156 -23.67 16.57 4.89
N HIS A 157 -23.07 16.10 5.98
CA HIS A 157 -23.76 15.89 7.25
C HIS A 157 -23.94 17.20 8.03
N HIS A 158 -25.17 17.44 8.45
CA HIS A 158 -25.56 18.56 9.29
C HIS A 158 -25.61 18.12 10.76
N LEU A 159 -24.46 18.15 11.43
CA LEU A 159 -24.35 17.95 12.88
C LEU A 159 -24.14 19.29 13.58
N ASP A 160 -24.21 19.28 14.90
CA ASP A 160 -23.78 20.41 15.72
C ASP A 160 -22.24 20.47 15.79
N TRP A 161 -21.63 20.88 14.67
CA TRP A 161 -20.19 21.01 14.54
C TRP A 161 -19.62 22.07 15.46
N ASP A 162 -20.39 23.14 15.69
CA ASP A 162 -20.00 24.24 16.59
C ASP A 162 -19.87 23.73 18.03
N GLY A 163 -20.82 22.89 18.46
CA GLY A 163 -20.77 22.22 19.78
C GLY A 163 -19.63 21.24 19.93
N LEU A 164 -19.06 20.76 18.83
CA LEU A 164 -17.88 19.90 18.79
C LEU A 164 -16.54 20.67 18.66
N GLY A 165 -16.58 22.01 18.68
CA GLY A 165 -15.40 22.88 18.58
C GLY A 165 -14.84 23.02 17.16
N TRP A 166 -15.70 22.96 16.14
CA TRP A 166 -15.38 23.21 14.75
C TRP A 166 -16.00 24.53 14.28
N LEU A 167 -15.24 25.31 13.53
CA LEU A 167 -15.82 26.43 12.79
C LEU A 167 -16.59 25.87 11.59
N ARG A 168 -17.90 26.01 11.60
CA ARG A 168 -18.76 25.56 10.53
C ARG A 168 -18.96 26.68 9.50
N LEU A 169 -18.58 26.37 8.24
CA LEU A 169 -18.92 27.18 7.08
C LEU A 169 -19.90 26.40 6.20
N THR A 170 -21.06 27.00 5.95
CA THR A 170 -22.07 26.36 5.11
C THR A 170 -21.89 26.82 3.67
N VAL A 171 -21.59 25.88 2.77
CA VAL A 171 -21.44 26.13 1.34
C VAL A 171 -22.79 25.94 0.67
N GLY A 172 -23.38 27.04 0.27
CA GLY A 172 -24.67 27.10 -0.44
C GLY A 172 -24.54 26.82 -1.94
N THR A 173 -25.62 27.09 -2.64
CA THR A 173 -25.63 27.21 -4.11
C THR A 173 -24.98 28.52 -4.53
N PHE A 174 -24.79 28.77 -5.82
CA PHE A 174 -24.37 30.08 -6.29
C PHE A 174 -25.44 31.14 -5.97
N GLU A 175 -24.99 32.39 -5.80
CA GLU A 175 -25.92 33.48 -5.89
C GLU A 175 -26.49 33.59 -7.30
N ARG A 176 -27.76 33.96 -7.41
CA ARG A 176 -28.49 34.05 -8.69
C ARG A 176 -27.70 34.82 -9.76
N GLU A 177 -27.11 35.93 -9.37
CA GLU A 177 -26.34 36.79 -10.28
C GLU A 177 -25.04 36.10 -10.74
N GLN A 178 -24.38 35.32 -9.88
CA GLN A 178 -23.20 34.55 -10.23
C GLN A 178 -23.54 33.45 -11.25
N SER A 179 -24.63 32.72 -11.02
CA SER A 179 -25.16 31.69 -11.92
C SER A 179 -25.48 32.24 -13.32
N ILE A 180 -26.17 33.37 -13.38
CA ILE A 180 -26.53 34.05 -14.64
C ILE A 180 -25.29 34.53 -15.36
N SER A 181 -24.36 35.16 -14.64
CA SER A 181 -23.12 35.66 -15.22
C SER A 181 -22.27 34.52 -15.83
N LEU A 182 -22.11 33.41 -15.10
CA LEU A 182 -21.39 32.24 -15.56
C LEU A 182 -21.95 31.66 -16.87
N LEU A 183 -23.30 31.53 -16.96
CA LEU A 183 -23.96 31.07 -18.18
C LEU A 183 -23.73 31.99 -19.34
N CYS A 184 -23.89 33.30 -19.13
CA CYS A 184 -23.74 34.31 -20.17
C CYS A 184 -22.29 34.41 -20.67
N GLU A 185 -21.31 34.39 -19.75
CA GLU A 185 -19.89 34.47 -20.09
C GLU A 185 -19.42 33.29 -20.92
N HIS A 186 -19.80 32.07 -20.51
CA HIS A 186 -19.37 30.86 -21.20
C HIS A 186 -20.05 30.67 -22.57
N THR A 187 -21.31 31.07 -22.69
CA THR A 187 -22.05 30.90 -23.95
C THR A 187 -21.89 32.08 -24.91
N GLY A 188 -21.41 33.23 -24.41
CA GLY A 188 -21.39 34.48 -25.15
C GLY A 188 -22.79 35.07 -25.42
N ASP A 189 -23.85 34.49 -24.83
CA ASP A 189 -25.24 34.91 -24.97
C ASP A 189 -25.58 35.93 -23.87
N THR A 190 -26.18 37.05 -24.26
CA THR A 190 -26.49 38.15 -23.33
C THR A 190 -27.95 38.18 -22.82
N HIS A 191 -28.73 37.16 -23.18
CA HIS A 191 -30.16 37.07 -22.80
C HIS A 191 -30.31 36.64 -21.33
N ARG A 192 -30.16 37.58 -20.42
CA ARG A 192 -30.17 37.35 -18.96
C ARG A 192 -31.47 36.75 -18.43
N GLU A 193 -32.63 37.11 -19.02
CA GLU A 193 -33.94 36.54 -18.65
C GLU A 193 -34.00 35.04 -18.95
N THR A 194 -33.45 34.62 -20.08
CA THR A 194 -33.37 33.19 -20.42
C THR A 194 -32.39 32.49 -19.53
N ALA A 195 -31.24 33.11 -19.24
CA ALA A 195 -30.26 32.57 -18.29
C ALA A 195 -30.92 32.40 -16.89
N ASP A 196 -31.69 33.38 -16.41
CA ASP A 196 -32.38 33.31 -15.12
C ASP A 196 -33.34 32.12 -15.05
N ARG A 197 -34.10 31.85 -16.11
CA ARG A 197 -34.99 30.68 -16.17
C ARG A 197 -34.26 29.34 -16.14
N ILE A 198 -33.10 29.25 -16.79
CA ILE A 198 -32.26 28.04 -16.74
C ILE A 198 -31.73 27.86 -15.33
N VAL A 199 -31.18 28.89 -14.75
CA VAL A 199 -30.59 28.87 -13.39
C VAL A 199 -31.64 28.52 -12.34
N ASP A 200 -32.88 29.07 -12.48
CA ASP A 200 -34.01 28.74 -11.62
C ASP A 200 -34.36 27.24 -11.69
N ALA A 201 -34.43 26.68 -12.89
CA ALA A 201 -34.69 25.26 -13.09
C ALA A 201 -33.58 24.38 -12.46
N LEU A 202 -32.32 24.82 -12.49
CA LEU A 202 -31.16 24.11 -11.96
C LEU A 202 -30.90 24.40 -10.46
N GLY A 203 -31.70 25.26 -9.83
CA GLY A 203 -31.63 25.58 -8.41
C GLY A 203 -30.27 26.18 -7.99
N ASP A 204 -29.68 26.98 -8.86
CA ASP A 204 -28.36 27.63 -8.65
C ASP A 204 -27.24 26.67 -8.24
N LEU A 205 -27.38 25.35 -8.54
CA LEU A 205 -26.39 24.33 -8.13
C LEU A 205 -25.12 24.43 -8.99
N PRO A 206 -23.96 24.71 -8.39
CA PRO A 206 -22.72 24.96 -9.13
C PRO A 206 -22.36 23.91 -10.19
N VAL A 207 -22.44 22.63 -9.83
CA VAL A 207 -22.12 21.55 -10.77
C VAL A 207 -23.07 21.52 -11.96
N ALA A 208 -24.36 21.79 -11.76
CA ALA A 208 -25.36 21.81 -12.82
C ALA A 208 -25.22 23.04 -13.72
N ILE A 209 -24.98 24.21 -13.13
CA ILE A 209 -24.77 25.47 -13.85
C ILE A 209 -23.50 25.40 -14.71
N THR A 210 -22.38 24.93 -14.13
CA THR A 210 -21.12 24.76 -14.87
C THR A 210 -21.28 23.77 -16.02
N GLN A 211 -22.03 22.68 -15.80
CA GLN A 211 -22.28 21.69 -16.83
C GLN A 211 -23.20 22.24 -17.93
N ALA A 212 -24.25 22.95 -17.57
CA ALA A 212 -25.13 23.59 -18.54
C ALA A 212 -24.38 24.60 -19.43
N ALA A 213 -23.52 25.41 -18.81
CA ALA A 213 -22.67 26.36 -19.54
C ALA A 213 -21.73 25.66 -20.53
N ALA A 214 -21.03 24.62 -20.09
CA ALA A 214 -20.13 23.84 -20.96
C ALA A 214 -20.91 23.15 -22.09
N THR A 215 -22.07 22.56 -21.80
CA THR A 215 -22.92 21.89 -22.78
C THR A 215 -23.46 22.85 -23.83
N ALA A 216 -23.96 24.02 -23.40
CA ALA A 216 -24.47 25.05 -24.33
C ALA A 216 -23.34 25.60 -25.25
N GLN A 217 -22.18 25.87 -24.66
CA GLN A 217 -21.00 26.36 -25.41
C GLN A 217 -20.53 25.34 -26.46
N GLN A 218 -20.34 24.09 -26.08
CA GLN A 218 -19.85 23.05 -26.98
C GLN A 218 -20.87 22.67 -28.06
N GLY A 219 -22.16 22.65 -27.70
CA GLY A 219 -23.25 22.39 -28.63
C GLY A 219 -23.54 23.56 -29.58
N GLY A 220 -22.96 24.73 -29.32
CA GLY A 220 -23.26 25.94 -30.09
C GLY A 220 -24.71 26.37 -29.91
N TYR A 221 -25.35 26.04 -28.77
CA TYR A 221 -26.73 26.42 -28.48
C TYR A 221 -26.78 27.83 -27.92
N SER A 222 -27.79 28.60 -28.38
CA SER A 222 -28.23 29.78 -27.63
C SER A 222 -28.85 29.34 -26.30
N LEU A 223 -28.87 30.22 -25.32
CA LEU A 223 -29.55 29.95 -24.04
C LEU A 223 -31.01 29.52 -24.22
N SER A 224 -31.72 30.12 -25.18
CA SER A 224 -33.10 29.71 -25.51
C SER A 224 -33.19 28.29 -26.08
N GLY A 225 -32.26 27.90 -26.94
CA GLY A 225 -32.19 26.54 -27.47
C GLY A 225 -31.82 25.50 -26.42
N TYR A 226 -30.96 25.87 -25.47
CA TYR A 226 -30.66 25.02 -24.32
C TYR A 226 -31.86 24.86 -23.38
N LEU A 227 -32.56 25.95 -23.05
CA LEU A 227 -33.73 25.91 -22.20
C LEU A 227 -34.85 25.06 -22.79
N ASP A 228 -35.07 25.15 -24.10
CA ASP A 228 -36.07 24.35 -24.81
C ASP A 228 -35.75 22.86 -24.69
N ARG A 229 -34.47 22.47 -24.90
CA ARG A 229 -33.99 21.09 -24.71
C ARG A 229 -34.14 20.62 -23.28
N LEU A 230 -33.78 21.45 -22.31
CA LEU A 230 -33.89 21.12 -20.89
C LEU A 230 -35.37 20.87 -20.49
N SER A 231 -36.29 21.66 -21.04
CA SER A 231 -37.73 21.62 -20.69
C SER A 231 -38.47 20.47 -21.40
N HIS A 232 -37.99 19.99 -22.54
CA HIS A 232 -38.65 18.97 -23.36
C HIS A 232 -37.85 17.67 -23.46
N HIS A 233 -36.90 17.44 -22.55
CA HIS A 233 -36.10 16.25 -22.56
C HIS A 233 -36.99 15.00 -22.30
N PRO A 234 -36.91 13.96 -23.16
CA PRO A 234 -37.83 12.82 -23.13
C PRO A 234 -37.64 11.89 -21.91
N LEU A 235 -36.54 12.02 -21.21
CA LEU A 235 -36.26 11.24 -20.02
C LEU A 235 -36.73 11.99 -18.77
N GLU A 236 -37.78 11.49 -18.12
CA GLU A 236 -37.97 11.77 -16.70
C GLU A 236 -36.74 11.22 -15.97
N SER A 237 -35.86 12.12 -15.51
CA SER A 237 -34.77 11.69 -14.67
C SER A 237 -35.37 11.20 -13.37
N ARG A 238 -35.49 9.89 -13.22
CA ARG A 238 -35.76 9.26 -11.94
C ARG A 238 -34.46 9.34 -11.11
N MET A 239 -34.08 10.56 -10.77
CA MET A 239 -33.15 10.70 -9.65
C MET A 239 -33.89 10.15 -8.45
N SER A 240 -33.64 8.88 -8.11
CA SER A 240 -34.08 8.30 -6.86
C SER A 240 -33.73 9.32 -5.78
N ARG A 241 -34.67 9.66 -4.91
CA ARG A 241 -34.48 10.64 -3.85
C ARG A 241 -33.24 10.25 -3.08
N LEU A 242 -32.12 10.88 -3.40
CA LEU A 242 -30.90 10.72 -2.65
C LEU A 242 -31.25 11.10 -1.20
N GLU A 243 -31.02 10.19 -0.27
CA GLU A 243 -31.34 10.42 1.14
C GLU A 243 -30.84 11.80 1.57
N GLY A 244 -31.75 12.67 1.93
CA GLY A 244 -31.49 14.01 2.47
C GLY A 244 -31.28 15.16 1.48
N ALA A 245 -31.42 14.99 0.15
CA ALA A 245 -31.26 16.08 -0.80
C ALA A 245 -32.42 16.15 -1.81
N ASN A 246 -33.14 17.29 -1.84
CA ASN A 246 -34.09 17.60 -2.89
C ASN A 246 -33.37 18.36 -4.03
N TYR A 247 -32.88 17.62 -5.02
CA TYR A 247 -32.39 18.22 -6.26
C TYR A 247 -33.57 18.53 -7.18
N PRO A 248 -33.57 19.67 -7.89
CA PRO A 248 -34.49 19.87 -8.99
C PRO A 248 -34.30 18.77 -10.06
N ASP A 249 -35.37 18.23 -10.62
CA ASP A 249 -35.32 17.21 -11.68
C ASP A 249 -34.46 17.66 -12.88
N ALA A 250 -34.50 18.94 -13.18
CA ALA A 250 -33.71 19.56 -14.23
C ALA A 250 -32.16 19.39 -14.06
N VAL A 251 -31.68 19.20 -12.83
CA VAL A 251 -30.24 18.96 -12.57
C VAL A 251 -29.81 17.64 -13.20
N GLY A 252 -30.55 16.57 -12.96
CA GLY A 252 -30.27 15.27 -13.58
C GLY A 252 -30.34 15.34 -15.12
N ILE A 253 -31.34 16.05 -15.65
CA ILE A 253 -31.49 16.27 -17.10
C ILE A 253 -30.29 17.04 -17.67
N ALA A 254 -29.84 18.10 -17.01
CA ALA A 254 -28.68 18.89 -17.47
C ALA A 254 -27.40 18.05 -17.53
N LEU A 255 -27.17 17.18 -16.53
CA LEU A 255 -26.03 16.27 -16.52
C LEU A 255 -26.14 15.21 -17.61
N LEU A 256 -27.34 14.67 -17.87
CA LEU A 256 -27.60 13.74 -18.96
C LEU A 256 -27.36 14.34 -20.33
N MET A 257 -27.88 15.56 -20.57
CA MET A 257 -27.67 16.27 -21.84
C MET A 257 -26.18 16.44 -22.18
N ALA A 258 -25.32 16.61 -21.16
CA ALA A 258 -23.89 16.68 -21.37
C ALA A 258 -23.31 15.36 -21.91
N TYR A 259 -23.70 14.23 -21.33
CA TYR A 259 -23.26 12.92 -21.83
C TYR A 259 -23.77 12.65 -23.25
N GLU A 260 -25.06 12.87 -23.48
CA GLU A 260 -25.67 12.65 -24.80
C GLU A 260 -25.00 13.50 -25.87
N GLN A 261 -24.73 14.76 -25.58
CA GLN A 261 -24.09 15.66 -26.52
C GLN A 261 -22.68 15.20 -26.87
N VAL A 262 -21.86 14.85 -25.90
CA VAL A 262 -20.48 14.37 -26.13
C VAL A 262 -20.50 13.07 -26.92
N LEU A 263 -21.33 12.10 -26.52
CA LEU A 263 -21.44 10.82 -27.22
C LEU A 263 -21.94 10.99 -28.65
N GLU A 264 -22.93 11.87 -28.90
CA GLU A 264 -23.41 12.17 -30.25
C GLU A 264 -22.36 12.88 -31.12
N GLN A 265 -21.59 13.80 -30.53
CA GLN A 265 -20.47 14.44 -31.21
C GLN A 265 -19.40 13.44 -31.61
N LEU A 266 -19.04 12.50 -30.70
CA LEU A 266 -18.07 11.43 -30.99
C LEU A 266 -18.63 10.43 -32.00
N ARG A 267 -19.90 10.04 -31.89
CA ARG A 267 -20.58 9.14 -32.85
C ARG A 267 -20.52 9.67 -34.29
N THR A 268 -20.77 10.96 -34.46
CA THR A 268 -20.81 11.58 -35.78
C THR A 268 -19.44 11.83 -36.39
N LYS A 269 -18.43 12.17 -35.56
CA LYS A 269 -17.09 12.53 -36.03
C LYS A 269 -16.09 11.37 -35.94
N HIS A 270 -16.16 10.58 -34.92
CA HIS A 270 -15.17 9.55 -34.57
C HIS A 270 -15.83 8.34 -33.89
N PRO A 271 -16.53 7.45 -34.62
CA PRO A 271 -17.29 6.34 -34.03
C PRO A 271 -16.50 5.38 -33.14
N GLN A 272 -15.18 5.26 -33.33
CA GLN A 272 -14.31 4.48 -32.45
C GLN A 272 -14.17 5.16 -31.07
N GLN A 273 -14.01 6.48 -31.06
CA GLN A 273 -13.89 7.25 -29.81
C GLN A 273 -15.20 7.26 -29.00
N GLU A 274 -16.39 7.13 -29.64
CA GLU A 274 -17.65 6.94 -28.90
C GLU A 274 -17.60 5.67 -28.03
N ARG A 275 -17.15 4.55 -28.59
CA ARG A 275 -17.02 3.30 -27.83
C ARG A 275 -16.05 3.44 -26.68
N ILE A 276 -14.89 4.06 -26.92
CA ILE A 276 -13.91 4.35 -25.87
C ILE A 276 -14.52 5.24 -24.78
N ALA A 277 -15.26 6.29 -25.14
CA ALA A 277 -15.92 7.17 -24.19
C ALA A 277 -16.94 6.43 -23.30
N VAL A 278 -17.77 5.56 -23.90
CA VAL A 278 -18.73 4.72 -23.15
C VAL A 278 -17.99 3.80 -22.16
N SER A 279 -16.90 3.16 -22.60
CA SER A 279 -16.09 2.29 -21.74
C SER A 279 -15.45 3.06 -20.58
N LEU A 280 -14.85 4.23 -20.87
CA LEU A 280 -14.24 5.11 -19.86
C LEU A 280 -15.27 5.60 -18.84
N LEU A 281 -16.42 6.11 -19.30
CA LEU A 281 -17.47 6.60 -18.41
C LEU A 281 -18.07 5.48 -17.58
N GLY A 282 -18.27 4.29 -18.17
CA GLY A 282 -18.71 3.11 -17.44
C GLY A 282 -17.73 2.75 -16.33
N ALA A 283 -16.46 2.56 -16.65
CA ALA A 283 -15.42 2.21 -15.67
C ALA A 283 -15.24 3.29 -14.59
N LEU A 284 -15.11 4.57 -14.98
CA LEU A 284 -14.94 5.68 -14.04
C LEU A 284 -16.15 5.85 -13.09
N SER A 285 -17.36 5.54 -13.56
CA SER A 285 -18.55 5.62 -12.71
C SER A 285 -18.61 4.53 -11.65
N LEU A 286 -17.90 3.43 -11.82
CA LEU A 286 -17.86 2.27 -10.92
C LEU A 286 -16.63 2.28 -10.00
N LEU A 287 -15.52 2.85 -10.46
CA LEU A 287 -14.28 2.88 -9.70
C LEU A 287 -14.21 4.08 -8.76
N ALA A 288 -13.09 4.23 -8.05
CA ALA A 288 -12.98 5.20 -6.97
C ALA A 288 -13.29 6.65 -7.41
N ALA A 289 -14.14 7.33 -6.65
CA ALA A 289 -14.33 8.77 -6.80
C ALA A 289 -13.06 9.59 -6.42
N SER A 290 -12.04 8.95 -5.83
CA SER A 290 -10.68 9.51 -5.63
C SER A 290 -9.87 9.61 -6.93
N GLY A 291 -10.44 9.15 -8.02
CA GLY A 291 -9.80 9.09 -9.33
C GLY A 291 -9.15 7.76 -9.61
N VAL A 292 -9.12 7.45 -10.90
CA VAL A 292 -8.40 6.30 -11.46
C VAL A 292 -7.10 6.83 -12.03
N PRO A 293 -5.94 6.17 -11.82
CA PRO A 293 -4.70 6.58 -12.45
C PRO A 293 -4.86 6.75 -13.95
N THR A 294 -4.47 7.91 -14.49
CA THR A 294 -4.69 8.26 -15.90
C THR A 294 -4.00 7.27 -16.84
N HIS A 295 -2.82 6.75 -16.45
CA HIS A 295 -2.09 5.76 -17.24
C HIS A 295 -2.82 4.40 -17.36
N TRP A 296 -3.65 4.01 -16.35
CA TRP A 296 -4.50 2.82 -16.47
C TRP A 296 -5.54 3.01 -17.59
N LEU A 297 -6.16 4.19 -17.63
CA LEU A 297 -7.16 4.51 -18.65
C LEU A 297 -6.57 4.48 -20.05
N LEU A 298 -5.32 4.93 -20.22
CA LEU A 298 -4.62 4.90 -21.51
C LEU A 298 -4.34 3.47 -22.00
N ALA A 299 -4.35 2.48 -21.13
CA ALA A 299 -4.17 1.07 -21.48
C ALA A 299 -5.51 0.34 -21.80
N LEU A 300 -6.66 0.99 -21.66
CA LEU A 300 -7.99 0.38 -21.83
C LEU A 300 -8.25 -0.09 -23.27
N ASP A 301 -7.72 0.63 -24.26
CA ASP A 301 -7.79 0.26 -25.69
C ASP A 301 -6.37 0.17 -26.24
N GLY A 302 -6.15 -0.66 -27.23
CA GLY A 302 -4.85 -0.80 -27.89
C GLY A 302 -4.32 0.47 -28.56
N ASP A 303 -5.16 1.50 -28.72
CA ASP A 303 -4.83 2.82 -29.26
C ASP A 303 -4.86 3.89 -28.15
N SER A 304 -3.73 4.05 -27.48
CA SER A 304 -3.59 5.02 -26.37
C SER A 304 -3.76 6.49 -26.82
N ASP A 305 -3.52 6.81 -28.09
CA ASP A 305 -3.73 8.16 -28.61
C ASP A 305 -5.22 8.44 -28.78
N ALA A 306 -5.99 7.48 -29.30
CA ALA A 306 -7.45 7.59 -29.37
C ALA A 306 -8.09 7.72 -27.97
N VAL A 307 -7.56 7.02 -26.97
CA VAL A 307 -8.00 7.17 -25.56
C VAL A 307 -7.67 8.57 -25.04
N ARG A 308 -6.45 9.07 -25.27
CA ARG A 308 -6.03 10.42 -24.85
C ARG A 308 -6.89 11.51 -25.45
N ASP A 309 -7.17 11.41 -26.75
CA ASP A 309 -8.05 12.34 -27.45
C ASP A 309 -9.46 12.30 -26.88
N THR A 310 -9.98 11.09 -26.61
CA THR A 310 -11.30 10.90 -25.99
C THR A 310 -11.37 11.52 -24.59
N LEU A 311 -10.34 11.29 -23.74
CA LEU A 311 -10.25 11.94 -22.43
C LEU A 311 -10.22 13.47 -22.54
N SER A 312 -9.50 14.02 -23.52
CA SER A 312 -9.48 15.46 -23.77
C SER A 312 -10.86 16.01 -24.15
N VAL A 313 -11.62 15.29 -24.98
CA VAL A 313 -13.01 15.68 -25.33
C VAL A 313 -13.92 15.62 -24.09
N LEU A 314 -13.86 14.54 -23.32
CA LEU A 314 -14.67 14.40 -22.08
C LEU A 314 -14.31 15.46 -21.04
N LYS A 315 -13.04 15.82 -20.92
CA LYS A 315 -12.56 16.90 -20.03
C LYS A 315 -13.06 18.26 -20.49
N SER A 316 -12.97 18.57 -21.79
CA SER A 316 -13.44 19.84 -22.34
C SER A 316 -14.95 20.01 -22.15
N ALA A 317 -15.70 18.91 -22.14
CA ALA A 317 -17.12 18.88 -21.84
C ALA A 317 -17.45 18.95 -20.33
N SER A 318 -16.46 19.08 -19.47
CA SER A 318 -16.61 19.06 -18.01
C SER A 318 -17.25 17.78 -17.47
N VAL A 319 -17.23 16.69 -18.22
CA VAL A 319 -17.77 15.38 -17.83
C VAL A 319 -16.81 14.65 -16.89
N ILE A 320 -15.50 14.84 -17.12
CA ILE A 320 -14.43 14.33 -16.26
C ILE A 320 -13.50 15.47 -15.82
N GLN A 321 -12.75 15.23 -14.78
CA GLN A 321 -11.75 16.14 -14.23
C GLN A 321 -10.43 15.38 -14.03
N GLU A 322 -9.34 16.11 -13.86
CA GLU A 322 -8.03 15.55 -13.50
C GLU A 322 -7.58 16.06 -12.13
N SER A 323 -6.64 15.33 -11.51
CA SER A 323 -5.92 15.83 -10.35
C SER A 323 -5.01 17.01 -10.73
N SER A 324 -4.57 17.77 -9.74
CA SER A 324 -3.72 18.95 -9.95
C SER A 324 -2.37 18.64 -10.57
N ASP A 325 -1.88 17.41 -10.42
CA ASP A 325 -0.66 16.86 -11.02
C ASP A 325 -0.91 16.14 -12.38
N GLY A 326 -2.17 15.89 -12.73
CA GLY A 326 -2.55 15.17 -13.94
C GLY A 326 -2.49 13.64 -13.83
N ASP A 327 -2.10 13.11 -12.68
CA ASP A 327 -1.87 11.68 -12.50
C ASP A 327 -3.14 10.86 -12.41
N LYS A 328 -4.25 11.47 -11.96
CA LYS A 328 -5.56 10.79 -11.80
C LYS A 328 -6.66 11.51 -12.56
N THR A 329 -7.60 10.73 -13.08
CA THR A 329 -8.84 11.17 -13.75
C THR A 329 -10.04 10.84 -12.87
N PHE A 330 -10.93 11.81 -12.69
CA PHE A 330 -12.12 11.72 -11.84
C PHE A 330 -13.39 11.90 -12.66
N ILE A 331 -14.47 11.28 -12.18
CA ILE A 331 -15.84 11.68 -12.51
C ILE A 331 -16.47 12.28 -11.25
N HIS A 332 -17.15 13.43 -11.35
CA HIS A 332 -17.82 14.02 -10.19
C HIS A 332 -18.89 13.04 -9.68
N TRP A 333 -18.98 12.87 -8.34
CA TRP A 333 -19.88 11.87 -7.75
C TRP A 333 -21.31 11.94 -8.29
N LEU A 334 -21.90 13.16 -8.38
CA LEU A 334 -23.26 13.34 -8.88
C LEU A 334 -23.37 12.98 -10.36
N GLN A 335 -22.37 13.30 -11.17
CA GLN A 335 -22.30 12.89 -12.57
C GLN A 335 -22.22 11.38 -12.71
N GLY A 336 -21.33 10.72 -11.94
CA GLY A 336 -21.21 9.27 -11.91
C GLY A 336 -22.51 8.59 -11.47
N HIS A 337 -23.19 9.16 -10.46
CA HIS A 337 -24.49 8.66 -10.01
C HIS A 337 -25.56 8.76 -11.10
N VAL A 338 -25.73 9.93 -11.74
CA VAL A 338 -26.67 10.12 -12.84
C VAL A 338 -26.36 9.19 -14.02
N TYR A 339 -25.07 9.00 -14.33
CA TYR A 339 -24.66 8.07 -15.38
C TYR A 339 -25.10 6.62 -15.04
N ARG A 340 -24.84 6.15 -13.82
CA ARG A 340 -25.25 4.81 -13.37
C ARG A 340 -26.77 4.62 -13.44
N GLU A 341 -27.52 5.55 -12.87
CA GLU A 341 -28.99 5.47 -12.83
C GLU A 341 -29.62 5.46 -14.24
N THR A 342 -29.00 6.13 -15.21
CA THR A 342 -29.57 6.29 -16.55
C THR A 342 -29.03 5.31 -17.57
N TYR A 343 -27.72 5.16 -17.61
CA TYR A 343 -27.05 4.33 -18.63
C TYR A 343 -26.76 2.90 -18.18
N LEU A 344 -26.55 2.69 -16.86
CA LEU A 344 -26.28 1.36 -16.28
C LEU A 344 -27.49 0.76 -15.59
N ASN A 345 -28.69 1.28 -15.85
CA ASN A 345 -29.95 0.85 -15.22
C ASN A 345 -30.44 -0.53 -15.67
N ASP A 346 -29.91 -1.07 -16.76
CA ASP A 346 -30.14 -2.44 -17.19
C ASP A 346 -28.93 -3.34 -16.90
N GLN A 347 -29.23 -4.60 -16.61
CA GLN A 347 -28.22 -5.57 -16.18
C GLN A 347 -27.12 -5.82 -17.24
N LYS A 348 -27.46 -5.66 -18.53
CA LYS A 348 -26.49 -5.83 -19.62
C LYS A 348 -25.47 -4.70 -19.64
N LYS A 349 -25.92 -3.46 -19.58
CA LYS A 349 -25.04 -2.28 -19.60
C LYS A 349 -24.19 -2.18 -18.34
N LEU A 350 -24.76 -2.53 -17.18
CA LEU A 350 -24.00 -2.64 -15.94
C LEU A 350 -22.91 -3.71 -16.05
N GLY A 351 -23.24 -4.88 -16.62
CA GLY A 351 -22.26 -5.94 -16.88
C GLY A 351 -21.14 -5.49 -17.84
N GLU A 352 -21.47 -4.77 -18.91
CA GLU A 352 -20.47 -4.20 -19.83
C GLU A 352 -19.54 -3.21 -19.08
N ALA A 353 -20.07 -2.33 -18.25
CA ALA A 353 -19.28 -1.39 -17.45
C ALA A 353 -18.40 -2.12 -16.41
N CYS A 354 -18.94 -3.15 -15.75
CA CYS A 354 -18.17 -4.01 -14.85
C CYS A 354 -17.01 -4.71 -15.56
N SER A 355 -17.26 -5.21 -16.79
CA SER A 355 -16.21 -5.83 -17.59
C SER A 355 -15.09 -4.86 -17.99
N TYR A 356 -15.42 -3.59 -18.31
CA TYR A 356 -14.39 -2.56 -18.53
C TYR A 356 -13.62 -2.21 -17.26
N ALA A 357 -14.29 -2.05 -16.14
CA ALA A 357 -13.64 -1.83 -14.85
C ALA A 357 -12.73 -3.01 -14.46
N ALA A 358 -13.19 -4.24 -14.68
CA ALA A 358 -12.42 -5.46 -14.48
C ALA A 358 -11.17 -5.51 -15.35
N THR A 359 -11.29 -5.09 -16.63
CA THR A 359 -10.15 -5.01 -17.57
C THR A 359 -9.10 -4.01 -17.09
N LEU A 360 -9.52 -2.84 -16.58
CA LEU A 360 -8.59 -1.86 -16.03
C LEU A 360 -7.86 -2.41 -14.79
N LEU A 361 -8.57 -2.98 -13.84
CA LEU A 361 -7.97 -3.53 -12.62
C LEU A 361 -7.01 -4.69 -12.92
N SER A 362 -7.41 -5.62 -13.80
CA SER A 362 -6.61 -6.80 -14.14
C SER A 362 -5.41 -6.50 -15.05
N GLY A 363 -5.45 -5.38 -15.78
CA GLY A 363 -4.37 -4.95 -16.67
C GLY A 363 -3.10 -4.51 -15.95
N ILE A 364 -3.16 -4.32 -14.63
CA ILE A 364 -2.04 -3.87 -13.81
C ILE A 364 -1.26 -5.08 -13.32
N ASP A 365 -0.07 -5.30 -13.88
CA ASP A 365 0.84 -6.39 -13.49
C ASP A 365 1.99 -5.80 -12.65
N VAL A 366 1.83 -5.86 -11.32
CA VAL A 366 2.77 -5.28 -10.36
C VAL A 366 4.15 -5.96 -10.43
N ASP A 367 4.18 -7.26 -10.69
CA ASP A 367 5.43 -8.04 -10.75
C ASP A 367 6.34 -7.64 -11.92
N ARG A 368 5.77 -7.05 -12.97
CA ARG A 368 6.53 -6.60 -14.16
C ARG A 368 7.16 -5.22 -14.02
N LEU A 369 6.89 -4.52 -12.94
CA LEU A 369 7.45 -3.19 -12.72
C LEU A 369 8.90 -3.29 -12.23
N ASP A 370 9.77 -2.45 -12.79
CA ASP A 370 11.22 -2.54 -12.61
C ASP A 370 11.72 -2.05 -11.25
N ASN A 371 10.90 -1.29 -10.52
CA ASN A 371 11.32 -0.73 -9.25
C ASN A 371 10.26 -0.91 -8.14
N GLY A 372 10.72 -1.15 -6.91
CA GLY A 372 9.86 -1.43 -5.76
C GLY A 372 9.02 -0.23 -5.31
N GLU A 373 9.36 1.00 -5.68
CA GLU A 373 8.54 2.19 -5.39
C GLU A 373 7.29 2.20 -6.28
N GLN A 374 7.47 2.00 -7.59
CA GLN A 374 6.35 1.87 -8.53
C GLN A 374 5.43 0.69 -8.17
N GLN A 375 6.02 -0.46 -7.79
CA GLN A 375 5.23 -1.60 -7.34
C GLN A 375 4.34 -1.24 -6.14
N ARG A 376 4.88 -0.51 -5.16
CA ARG A 376 4.11 -0.05 -4.00
C ARG A 376 3.03 0.97 -4.38
N ASP A 377 3.32 1.89 -5.28
CA ASP A 377 2.36 2.91 -5.71
C ASP A 377 1.18 2.26 -6.46
N GLU A 378 1.44 1.34 -7.38
CA GLU A 378 0.39 0.62 -8.09
C GLU A 378 -0.45 -0.26 -7.17
N THR A 379 0.21 -0.98 -6.25
CA THR A 379 -0.50 -1.77 -5.23
C THR A 379 -1.40 -0.89 -4.35
N ARG A 380 -0.94 0.31 -3.99
CA ARG A 380 -1.73 1.30 -3.25
C ARG A 380 -2.95 1.75 -4.03
N HIS A 381 -2.79 2.09 -5.30
CA HIS A 381 -3.91 2.48 -6.16
C HIS A 381 -4.95 1.35 -6.28
N LEU A 382 -4.52 0.10 -6.43
CA LEU A 382 -5.43 -1.04 -6.43
C LEU A 382 -6.20 -1.17 -5.11
N ILE A 383 -5.52 -1.01 -3.97
CA ILE A 383 -6.17 -1.02 -2.65
C ILE A 383 -7.22 0.09 -2.55
N GLU A 384 -6.90 1.32 -2.97
CA GLU A 384 -7.85 2.44 -2.99
C GLU A 384 -9.11 2.12 -3.82
N GLN A 385 -8.94 1.51 -5.00
CA GLN A 385 -10.09 1.14 -5.85
C GLN A 385 -10.96 0.08 -5.16
N PHE A 386 -10.37 -0.98 -4.62
CA PHE A 386 -11.13 -2.03 -3.93
C PHE A 386 -11.86 -1.51 -2.69
N LEU A 387 -11.24 -0.65 -1.89
CA LEU A 387 -11.88 -0.03 -0.72
C LEU A 387 -13.12 0.79 -1.13
N SER A 388 -12.99 1.56 -2.21
CA SER A 388 -14.08 2.40 -2.71
C SER A 388 -15.25 1.59 -3.25
N VAL A 389 -14.97 0.53 -4.01
CA VAL A 389 -16.00 -0.34 -4.62
C VAL A 389 -16.80 -1.08 -3.55
N THR A 390 -16.16 -1.56 -2.51
CA THR A 390 -16.78 -2.41 -1.48
C THR A 390 -18.00 -1.77 -0.81
N SER A 391 -18.03 -0.45 -0.70
CA SER A 391 -19.14 0.29 -0.08
C SER A 391 -20.32 0.60 -1.03
N GLN A 392 -20.27 0.14 -2.28
CA GLN A 392 -21.23 0.53 -3.31
C GLN A 392 -22.27 -0.56 -3.61
N ASP A 393 -23.48 -0.16 -3.98
CA ASP A 393 -24.60 -1.08 -4.28
C ASP A 393 -24.32 -2.03 -5.46
N TYR A 394 -23.48 -1.61 -6.40
CA TYR A 394 -23.09 -2.41 -7.58
C TYR A 394 -21.88 -3.33 -7.34
N SER A 395 -21.30 -3.30 -6.18
CA SER A 395 -20.11 -4.09 -5.83
C SER A 395 -20.28 -5.58 -6.10
N HIS A 396 -21.49 -6.12 -5.83
CA HIS A 396 -21.82 -7.52 -6.12
C HIS A 396 -21.62 -7.84 -7.62
N SER A 397 -22.07 -6.98 -8.52
CA SER A 397 -21.93 -7.18 -9.97
C SER A 397 -20.46 -7.13 -10.39
N LEU A 398 -19.67 -6.23 -9.83
CA LEU A 398 -18.25 -6.13 -10.15
C LEU A 398 -17.45 -7.33 -9.61
N TYR A 399 -17.71 -7.78 -8.39
CA TYR A 399 -17.06 -8.98 -7.84
C TYR A 399 -17.50 -10.28 -8.52
N SER A 400 -18.59 -10.26 -9.29
CA SER A 400 -18.99 -11.39 -10.13
C SER A 400 -18.09 -11.55 -11.38
N GLU A 401 -17.32 -10.52 -11.75
CA GLU A 401 -16.31 -10.61 -12.80
C GLU A 401 -15.10 -11.42 -12.32
N PRO A 402 -14.75 -12.56 -12.94
CA PRO A 402 -13.70 -13.46 -12.41
C PRO A 402 -12.34 -12.75 -12.25
N GLN A 403 -12.03 -11.83 -13.16
CA GLN A 403 -10.76 -11.08 -13.15
C GLN A 403 -10.62 -10.17 -11.92
N VAL A 404 -11.73 -9.62 -11.39
CA VAL A 404 -11.72 -8.71 -10.24
C VAL A 404 -11.37 -9.45 -8.96
N SER A 405 -11.98 -10.60 -8.73
CA SER A 405 -11.72 -11.43 -7.54
C SER A 405 -10.32 -12.03 -7.56
N SER A 406 -9.84 -12.45 -8.74
CA SER A 406 -8.45 -12.88 -8.91
C SER A 406 -7.48 -11.73 -8.62
N LYS A 407 -7.76 -10.52 -9.15
CA LYS A 407 -6.90 -9.34 -8.91
C LYS A 407 -6.91 -8.90 -7.45
N LEU A 408 -8.02 -9.04 -6.74
CA LEU A 408 -8.07 -8.80 -5.29
C LEU A 408 -7.13 -9.75 -4.53
N ALA A 409 -7.12 -11.04 -4.91
CA ALA A 409 -6.20 -12.01 -4.32
C ALA A 409 -4.73 -11.68 -4.62
N GLU A 410 -4.41 -11.30 -5.85
CA GLU A 410 -3.07 -10.82 -6.25
C GLU A 410 -2.66 -9.58 -5.45
N THR A 411 -3.53 -8.57 -5.37
CA THR A 411 -3.27 -7.32 -4.63
C THR A 411 -2.92 -7.58 -3.16
N LEU A 412 -3.61 -8.54 -2.50
CA LEU A 412 -3.29 -8.97 -1.13
C LEU A 412 -1.89 -9.62 -1.05
N HIS A 413 -1.54 -10.44 -2.03
CA HIS A 413 -0.23 -11.07 -2.13
C HIS A 413 0.86 -10.02 -2.30
N ASP A 414 0.72 -9.13 -3.28
CA ASP A 414 1.69 -8.09 -3.62
C ASP A 414 1.90 -7.14 -2.44
N ALA A 415 0.80 -6.66 -1.84
CA ALA A 415 0.87 -5.79 -0.67
C ALA A 415 1.59 -6.47 0.52
N THR A 416 1.38 -7.77 0.72
CA THR A 416 2.06 -8.52 1.77
C THR A 416 3.55 -8.70 1.47
N SER A 417 3.92 -9.05 0.24
CA SER A 417 5.31 -9.25 -0.21
C SER A 417 6.11 -7.96 -0.18
N LEU A 418 5.49 -6.83 -0.56
CA LEU A 418 6.07 -5.48 -0.52
C LEU A 418 6.14 -4.88 0.89
N GLY A 419 5.69 -5.60 1.91
CA GLY A 419 5.73 -5.16 3.30
C GLY A 419 4.58 -4.24 3.72
N MET A 420 3.53 -4.13 2.90
CA MET A 420 2.34 -3.28 3.12
C MET A 420 1.21 -4.04 3.84
N SER A 421 1.53 -5.05 4.67
CA SER A 421 0.55 -5.96 5.29
C SER A 421 -0.53 -5.23 6.09
N GLN A 422 -0.20 -4.11 6.75
CA GLN A 422 -1.18 -3.35 7.53
C GLN A 422 -2.22 -2.67 6.61
N LEU A 423 -1.79 -2.16 5.45
CA LEU A 423 -2.68 -1.56 4.46
C LEU A 423 -3.55 -2.63 3.78
N ALA A 424 -2.96 -3.79 3.45
CA ALA A 424 -3.68 -4.94 2.89
C ALA A 424 -4.82 -5.42 3.79
N LEU A 425 -4.69 -5.32 5.12
CA LEU A 425 -5.76 -5.68 6.07
C LEU A 425 -7.02 -4.79 5.96
N CYS A 426 -6.91 -3.61 5.38
CA CYS A 426 -8.08 -2.78 5.09
C CYS A 426 -9.04 -3.45 4.09
N LEU A 427 -8.53 -4.36 3.24
CA LEU A 427 -9.30 -5.12 2.25
C LEU A 427 -10.12 -6.30 2.82
N THR A 428 -10.16 -6.49 4.15
CA THR A 428 -10.89 -7.62 4.77
C THR A 428 -12.35 -7.69 4.33
N ASP A 429 -13.05 -6.53 4.25
CA ASP A 429 -14.45 -6.49 3.83
C ASP A 429 -14.61 -6.77 2.33
N SER A 430 -13.66 -6.28 1.51
CA SER A 430 -13.59 -6.57 0.07
C SER A 430 -13.49 -8.08 -0.19
N VAL A 431 -12.62 -8.76 0.57
CA VAL A 431 -12.48 -10.22 0.51
C VAL A 431 -13.77 -10.92 0.94
N THR A 432 -14.38 -10.46 2.04
CA THR A 432 -15.62 -11.05 2.53
C THR A 432 -16.72 -10.95 1.48
N GLN A 433 -16.90 -9.78 0.88
CA GLN A 433 -17.91 -9.54 -0.15
C GLN A 433 -17.64 -10.36 -1.43
N ALA A 434 -16.40 -10.43 -1.89
CA ALA A 434 -16.04 -11.27 -3.03
C ALA A 434 -16.33 -12.76 -2.75
N CYS A 435 -16.06 -13.22 -1.51
CA CYS A 435 -16.37 -14.59 -1.09
C CYS A 435 -17.86 -14.88 -1.03
N ASP A 436 -18.68 -13.90 -0.60
CA ASP A 436 -20.15 -14.05 -0.57
C ASP A 436 -20.75 -14.15 -1.97
N VAL A 437 -20.15 -13.41 -2.94
CA VAL A 437 -20.56 -13.44 -4.36
C VAL A 437 -20.22 -14.77 -5.01
N LEU A 438 -18.98 -15.25 -4.85
CA LEU A 438 -18.47 -16.43 -5.56
C LEU A 438 -18.79 -17.76 -4.85
N GLY A 439 -19.06 -17.69 -3.56
CA GLY A 439 -19.24 -18.86 -2.70
C GLY A 439 -17.94 -19.46 -2.15
N PRO A 440 -18.05 -20.31 -1.09
CA PRO A 440 -16.91 -20.72 -0.28
C PRO A 440 -15.91 -21.66 -0.98
N HIS A 441 -16.33 -22.32 -2.05
CA HIS A 441 -15.50 -23.32 -2.75
C HIS A 441 -14.91 -22.81 -4.06
N HIS A 442 -15.16 -21.54 -4.43
CA HIS A 442 -14.60 -20.96 -5.65
C HIS A 442 -13.07 -20.79 -5.51
N PRO A 443 -12.26 -21.11 -6.54
CA PRO A 443 -10.82 -20.99 -6.48
C PRO A 443 -10.33 -19.60 -6.00
N ASP A 444 -10.93 -18.52 -6.50
CA ASP A 444 -10.54 -17.16 -6.13
C ASP A 444 -10.94 -16.80 -4.69
N THR A 445 -12.05 -17.36 -4.16
CA THR A 445 -12.40 -17.27 -2.73
C THR A 445 -11.32 -17.91 -1.87
N LEU A 446 -10.92 -19.12 -2.23
CA LEU A 446 -9.89 -19.86 -1.52
C LEU A 446 -8.54 -19.16 -1.59
N ALA A 447 -8.18 -18.59 -2.76
CA ALA A 447 -6.95 -17.81 -2.95
C ALA A 447 -6.97 -16.51 -2.11
N SER A 448 -8.05 -15.74 -2.17
CA SER A 448 -8.20 -14.49 -1.42
C SER A 448 -8.13 -14.71 0.09
N ARG A 449 -8.80 -15.75 0.60
CA ARG A 449 -8.73 -16.14 2.02
C ARG A 449 -7.34 -16.60 2.44
N ASN A 450 -6.65 -17.39 1.60
CA ASN A 450 -5.26 -17.79 1.85
C ASN A 450 -4.34 -16.57 1.93
N ASN A 451 -4.47 -15.62 1.01
CA ASN A 451 -3.62 -14.43 0.98
C ASN A 451 -3.95 -13.48 2.16
N LEU A 452 -5.23 -13.32 2.51
CA LEU A 452 -5.64 -12.56 3.69
C LEU A 452 -5.10 -13.19 4.99
N ALA A 453 -5.16 -14.52 5.11
CA ALA A 453 -4.57 -15.23 6.25
C ALA A 453 -3.02 -15.05 6.29
N GLY A 454 -2.37 -15.05 5.13
CA GLY A 454 -0.96 -14.71 4.99
C GLY A 454 -0.65 -13.29 5.47
N THR A 455 -1.51 -12.34 5.13
CA THR A 455 -1.42 -10.95 5.59
C THR A 455 -1.59 -10.84 7.12
N TYR A 456 -2.55 -11.57 7.72
CA TYR A 456 -2.66 -11.66 9.17
C TYR A 456 -1.40 -12.23 9.81
N ARG A 457 -0.82 -13.30 9.25
CA ARG A 457 0.45 -13.89 9.72
C ARG A 457 1.60 -12.89 9.64
N ALA A 458 1.76 -12.22 8.50
CA ALA A 458 2.82 -11.23 8.30
C ALA A 458 2.70 -10.01 9.24
N SER A 459 1.46 -9.69 9.67
CA SER A 459 1.19 -8.63 10.64
C SER A 459 1.24 -9.10 12.11
N GLY A 460 1.65 -10.35 12.37
CA GLY A 460 1.76 -10.92 13.71
C GLY A 460 0.43 -11.36 14.36
N ARG A 461 -0.69 -11.29 13.63
CA ARG A 461 -2.02 -11.68 14.12
C ARG A 461 -2.27 -13.18 13.91
N LEU A 462 -1.43 -14.02 14.55
CA LEU A 462 -1.35 -15.46 14.31
C LEU A 462 -2.67 -16.21 14.55
N ASP A 463 -3.42 -15.87 15.60
CA ASP A 463 -4.70 -16.53 15.90
C ASP A 463 -5.73 -16.35 14.77
N LYS A 464 -5.81 -15.12 14.21
CA LYS A 464 -6.69 -14.84 13.07
C LYS A 464 -6.23 -15.54 11.79
N ALA A 465 -4.91 -15.60 11.58
CA ALA A 465 -4.32 -16.30 10.45
C ALA A 465 -4.66 -17.81 10.50
N ILE A 466 -4.45 -18.44 11.66
CA ILE A 466 -4.72 -19.86 11.86
C ILE A 466 -6.20 -20.16 11.63
N ALA A 467 -7.11 -19.41 12.28
CA ALA A 467 -8.55 -19.63 12.12
C ALA A 467 -9.01 -19.54 10.66
N LEU A 468 -8.50 -18.54 9.92
CA LEU A 468 -8.85 -18.36 8.52
C LEU A 468 -8.23 -19.45 7.62
N TYR A 469 -7.00 -19.89 7.91
CA TYR A 469 -6.38 -21.00 7.19
C TYR A 469 -7.09 -22.35 7.45
N GLU A 470 -7.53 -22.62 8.69
CA GLU A 470 -8.30 -23.81 9.02
C GLU A 470 -9.59 -23.87 8.22
N GLN A 471 -10.36 -22.78 8.22
CA GLN A 471 -11.60 -22.67 7.43
C GLN A 471 -11.31 -22.84 5.93
N THR A 472 -10.28 -22.18 5.41
CA THR A 472 -9.91 -22.25 3.99
C THR A 472 -9.47 -23.65 3.59
N LEU A 473 -8.73 -24.36 4.45
CA LEU A 473 -8.33 -25.74 4.21
C LEU A 473 -9.53 -26.67 4.18
N GLU A 474 -10.48 -26.53 5.10
CA GLU A 474 -11.71 -27.33 5.12
C GLU A 474 -12.51 -27.14 3.84
N ASP A 475 -12.73 -25.89 3.41
CA ASP A 475 -13.43 -25.56 2.18
C ASP A 475 -12.69 -26.07 0.93
N SER A 476 -11.35 -25.99 0.92
CA SER A 476 -10.52 -26.52 -0.17
C SER A 476 -10.62 -28.05 -0.28
N ILE A 477 -10.64 -28.76 0.85
CA ILE A 477 -10.82 -30.22 0.86
C ILE A 477 -12.19 -30.61 0.32
N ARG A 478 -13.25 -29.89 0.73
CA ARG A 478 -14.62 -30.14 0.25
C ARG A 478 -14.80 -29.84 -1.24
N GLY A 479 -14.23 -28.71 -1.72
CA GLY A 479 -14.44 -28.24 -3.09
C GLY A 479 -13.51 -28.88 -4.09
N LEU A 480 -12.23 -29.06 -3.75
CA LEU A 480 -11.17 -29.46 -4.67
C LEU A 480 -10.59 -30.87 -4.39
N GLY A 481 -10.81 -31.38 -3.18
CA GLY A 481 -10.24 -32.66 -2.73
C GLY A 481 -8.89 -32.50 -2.02
N THR A 482 -8.47 -33.58 -1.33
CA THR A 482 -7.31 -33.58 -0.42
C THR A 482 -5.97 -33.38 -1.11
N ASP A 483 -5.84 -33.81 -2.37
CA ASP A 483 -4.60 -33.87 -3.13
C ASP A 483 -4.50 -32.75 -4.19
N HIS A 484 -5.50 -31.87 -4.26
CA HIS A 484 -5.44 -30.74 -5.20
C HIS A 484 -4.29 -29.79 -4.84
N PRO A 485 -3.55 -29.24 -5.82
CA PRO A 485 -2.42 -28.34 -5.55
C PRO A 485 -2.76 -27.18 -4.62
N SER A 486 -3.93 -26.55 -4.79
CA SER A 486 -4.40 -25.45 -3.92
C SER A 486 -4.67 -25.93 -2.50
N THR A 487 -5.24 -27.14 -2.31
CA THR A 487 -5.46 -27.74 -0.98
C THR A 487 -4.13 -28.03 -0.28
N LEU A 488 -3.16 -28.56 -1.00
CA LEU A 488 -1.81 -28.78 -0.47
C LEU A 488 -1.11 -27.47 -0.11
N THR A 489 -1.36 -26.39 -0.86
CA THR A 489 -0.83 -25.06 -0.55
C THR A 489 -1.53 -24.47 0.70
N SER A 490 -2.85 -24.57 0.83
CA SER A 490 -3.57 -24.13 2.04
C SER A 490 -3.08 -24.89 3.28
N ARG A 491 -2.86 -26.20 3.16
CA ARG A 491 -2.31 -27.03 4.25
C ARG A 491 -0.89 -26.61 4.64
N LEU A 492 -0.05 -26.31 3.65
CA LEU A 492 1.30 -25.79 3.88
C LEU A 492 1.28 -24.45 4.63
N ASN A 493 0.43 -23.54 4.21
CA ASN A 493 0.29 -22.23 4.81
C ASN A 493 -0.19 -22.33 6.28
N LEU A 494 -1.15 -23.22 6.54
CA LEU A 494 -1.61 -23.50 7.90
C LEU A 494 -0.49 -24.08 8.77
N ALA A 495 0.29 -25.05 8.25
CA ALA A 495 1.45 -25.59 8.94
C ALA A 495 2.47 -24.50 9.31
N GLY A 496 2.76 -23.60 8.35
CA GLY A 496 3.65 -22.46 8.59
C GLY A 496 3.10 -21.45 9.61
N ALA A 497 1.77 -21.30 9.70
CA ALA A 497 1.15 -20.46 10.71
C ALA A 497 1.22 -21.08 12.11
N TYR A 498 1.00 -22.39 12.24
CA TYR A 498 1.20 -23.11 13.49
C TYR A 498 2.66 -23.10 13.94
N GLN A 499 3.61 -23.28 13.02
CA GLN A 499 5.04 -23.19 13.31
C GLN A 499 5.41 -21.79 13.83
N ALA A 500 4.95 -20.73 13.16
CA ALA A 500 5.17 -19.34 13.61
C ALA A 500 4.56 -19.05 15.00
N ALA A 501 3.50 -19.76 15.37
CA ALA A 501 2.89 -19.70 16.69
C ALA A 501 3.57 -20.62 17.74
N GLY A 502 4.66 -21.34 17.38
CA GLY A 502 5.34 -22.29 18.22
C GLY A 502 4.57 -23.62 18.44
N ARG A 503 3.48 -23.85 17.71
CA ARG A 503 2.59 -25.02 17.82
C ARG A 503 3.09 -26.14 16.91
N LEU A 504 4.31 -26.62 17.17
CA LEU A 504 4.99 -27.63 16.32
C LEU A 504 4.27 -28.99 16.30
N SER A 505 3.56 -29.35 17.37
CA SER A 505 2.75 -30.57 17.42
C SER A 505 1.62 -30.63 16.41
N GLU A 506 1.06 -29.45 16.01
CA GLU A 506 0.04 -29.32 14.97
C GLU A 506 0.65 -29.10 13.60
N ALA A 507 1.78 -28.39 13.52
CA ALA A 507 2.46 -28.08 12.26
C ALA A 507 3.03 -29.30 11.56
N ILE A 508 3.75 -30.16 12.30
CA ILE A 508 4.49 -31.31 11.74
C ILE A 508 3.57 -32.29 11.00
N PRO A 509 2.43 -32.74 11.52
CA PRO A 509 1.53 -33.64 10.79
C PRO A 509 1.01 -33.03 9.48
N LEU A 510 0.82 -31.72 9.41
CA LEU A 510 0.39 -31.05 8.20
C LEU A 510 1.54 -31.00 7.16
N TYR A 511 2.76 -30.71 7.57
CA TYR A 511 3.92 -30.79 6.70
C TYR A 511 4.15 -32.21 6.14
N GLU A 512 4.00 -33.25 6.96
CA GLU A 512 4.08 -34.64 6.54
C GLU A 512 3.03 -34.97 5.45
N GLN A 513 1.78 -34.51 5.64
CA GLN A 513 0.70 -34.65 4.66
C GLN A 513 1.01 -33.91 3.36
N VAL A 514 1.54 -32.68 3.44
CA VAL A 514 1.93 -31.88 2.25
C VAL A 514 3.03 -32.59 1.48
N PHE A 515 4.10 -33.03 2.16
CA PHE A 515 5.21 -33.74 1.51
C PHE A 515 4.74 -35.03 0.84
N SER A 516 3.94 -35.85 1.54
CA SER A 516 3.37 -37.07 0.99
C SER A 516 2.45 -36.80 -0.20
N GLY A 517 1.55 -35.82 -0.10
CA GLY A 517 0.62 -35.44 -1.17
C GLY A 517 1.35 -34.93 -2.41
N ARG A 518 2.30 -34.00 -2.25
CA ARG A 518 3.11 -33.49 -3.37
C ARG A 518 3.98 -34.57 -4.00
N SER A 519 4.55 -35.47 -3.20
CA SER A 519 5.33 -36.60 -3.72
C SER A 519 4.48 -37.52 -4.59
N ARG A 520 3.21 -37.77 -4.22
CA ARG A 520 2.28 -38.60 -4.99
C ARG A 520 1.78 -37.91 -6.26
N VAL A 521 1.46 -36.60 -6.20
CA VAL A 521 0.85 -35.86 -7.31
C VAL A 521 1.87 -35.34 -8.31
N LEU A 522 2.97 -34.78 -7.82
CA LEU A 522 3.98 -34.09 -8.63
C LEU A 522 5.25 -34.93 -8.85
N GLY A 523 5.42 -35.98 -8.06
CA GLY A 523 6.64 -36.79 -8.04
C GLY A 523 7.71 -36.29 -7.05
N PRO A 524 8.68 -37.18 -6.69
CA PRO A 524 9.68 -36.88 -5.66
C PRO A 524 10.69 -35.78 -6.04
N ASP A 525 10.94 -35.61 -7.33
CA ASP A 525 11.95 -34.67 -7.85
C ASP A 525 11.35 -33.28 -8.21
N HIS A 526 10.04 -33.10 -8.08
CA HIS A 526 9.40 -31.82 -8.38
C HIS A 526 9.85 -30.76 -7.36
N ARG A 527 10.11 -29.54 -7.83
CA ARG A 527 10.59 -28.43 -7.00
C ARG A 527 9.75 -28.22 -5.73
N SER A 528 8.42 -28.21 -5.87
CA SER A 528 7.51 -28.03 -4.73
C SER A 528 7.57 -29.18 -3.72
N THR A 529 7.86 -30.42 -4.17
CA THR A 529 8.04 -31.58 -3.30
C THR A 529 9.35 -31.44 -2.51
N LEU A 530 10.43 -31.04 -3.18
CA LEU A 530 11.73 -30.79 -2.54
C LEU A 530 11.62 -29.67 -1.49
N MET A 531 10.92 -28.58 -1.80
CA MET A 531 10.65 -27.50 -0.85
C MET A 531 9.87 -28.00 0.38
N SER A 532 8.80 -28.79 0.18
CA SER A 532 8.02 -29.33 1.29
C SER A 532 8.82 -30.25 2.21
N ARG A 533 9.78 -31.01 1.63
CA ARG A 533 10.72 -31.83 2.41
C ARG A 533 11.65 -30.98 3.26
N ASP A 534 12.10 -29.85 2.71
CA ASP A 534 12.98 -28.92 3.44
C ASP A 534 12.27 -28.24 4.60
N GLU A 535 11.01 -27.81 4.39
CA GLU A 535 10.16 -27.23 5.44
C GLU A 535 9.85 -28.24 6.56
N LEU A 536 9.52 -29.49 6.19
CA LEU A 536 9.32 -30.56 7.18
C LEU A 536 10.59 -30.83 8.00
N ALA A 537 11.74 -30.86 7.34
CA ALA A 537 13.02 -31.03 8.02
C ALA A 537 13.33 -29.84 8.96
N GLY A 538 12.95 -28.63 8.58
CA GLY A 538 13.01 -27.43 9.42
C GLY A 538 12.14 -27.56 10.67
N ALA A 539 10.89 -27.97 10.50
CA ALA A 539 9.94 -28.17 11.60
C ALA A 539 10.40 -29.28 12.56
N TYR A 540 10.95 -30.40 12.06
CA TYR A 540 11.55 -31.42 12.91
C TYR A 540 12.73 -30.89 13.71
N ARG A 541 13.61 -30.08 13.11
CA ARG A 541 14.75 -29.45 13.78
C ARG A 541 14.29 -28.53 14.91
N GLU A 542 13.32 -27.66 14.66
CA GLU A 542 12.75 -26.77 15.68
C GLU A 542 12.07 -27.52 16.82
N ALA A 543 11.48 -28.70 16.53
CA ALA A 543 10.89 -29.57 17.54
C ALA A 543 11.92 -30.44 18.30
N GLY A 544 13.22 -30.28 18.02
CA GLY A 544 14.28 -31.11 18.60
C GLY A 544 14.33 -32.56 18.08
N ARG A 545 13.58 -32.89 17.03
CA ARG A 545 13.56 -34.22 16.38
C ARG A 545 14.69 -34.31 15.37
N PHE A 546 15.92 -34.26 15.87
CA PHE A 546 17.12 -34.11 15.03
C PHE A 546 17.41 -35.29 14.11
N ASP A 547 17.12 -36.53 14.52
CA ASP A 547 17.39 -37.69 13.69
C ASP A 547 16.50 -37.73 12.43
N GLU A 548 15.24 -37.37 12.55
CA GLU A 548 14.33 -37.22 11.42
C GLU A 548 14.74 -36.07 10.52
N ALA A 549 15.10 -34.92 11.10
CA ALA A 549 15.59 -33.75 10.36
C ALA A 549 16.87 -34.11 9.56
N ILE A 550 17.85 -34.75 10.17
CA ILE A 550 19.08 -35.19 9.55
C ILE A 550 18.80 -36.18 8.41
N THR A 551 17.85 -37.09 8.61
CA THR A 551 17.48 -38.07 7.58
C THR A 551 16.93 -37.36 6.32
N LEU A 552 16.04 -36.41 6.48
CA LEU A 552 15.50 -35.64 5.36
C LEU A 552 16.56 -34.76 4.71
N LYS A 553 17.39 -34.06 5.50
CA LYS A 553 18.49 -33.21 4.99
C LYS A 553 19.54 -34.01 4.21
N LYS A 554 19.84 -35.26 4.59
CA LYS A 554 20.70 -36.17 3.81
C LYS A 554 20.09 -36.49 2.45
N GLN A 555 18.78 -36.75 2.41
CA GLN A 555 18.09 -37.00 1.15
C GLN A 555 18.11 -35.76 0.26
N ILE A 556 17.87 -34.56 0.83
CA ILE A 556 17.94 -33.29 0.10
C ILE A 556 19.32 -33.06 -0.50
N LEU A 557 20.39 -33.32 0.26
CA LEU A 557 21.76 -33.21 -0.24
C LEU A 557 22.02 -34.22 -1.38
N ALA A 558 21.60 -35.46 -1.23
CA ALA A 558 21.75 -36.47 -2.26
C ALA A 558 21.02 -36.10 -3.57
N ASP A 559 19.79 -35.61 -3.46
CA ASP A 559 19.01 -35.14 -4.60
C ASP A 559 19.63 -33.90 -5.26
N ALA A 560 20.09 -32.91 -4.47
CA ALA A 560 20.79 -31.75 -4.99
C ALA A 560 22.05 -32.12 -5.77
N MET A 561 22.85 -33.05 -5.23
CA MET A 561 24.04 -33.57 -5.92
C MET A 561 23.69 -34.33 -7.21
N ARG A 562 22.62 -35.13 -7.20
CA ARG A 562 22.15 -35.90 -8.36
C ARG A 562 21.56 -34.99 -9.47
N ILE A 563 20.75 -33.99 -9.11
CA ILE A 563 20.00 -33.15 -10.07
C ILE A 563 20.86 -32.01 -10.59
N MET A 564 21.58 -31.33 -9.69
CA MET A 564 22.33 -30.11 -10.02
C MET A 564 23.85 -30.31 -10.10
N GLY A 565 24.34 -31.45 -9.67
CA GLY A 565 25.78 -31.77 -9.56
C GLY A 565 26.37 -31.42 -8.19
N PRO A 566 27.47 -32.13 -7.80
CA PRO A 566 28.09 -32.01 -6.47
C PRO A 566 28.69 -30.62 -6.19
N ASP A 567 29.07 -29.90 -7.23
CA ASP A 567 29.74 -28.61 -7.19
C ASP A 567 28.74 -27.42 -7.36
N SER A 568 27.47 -27.71 -7.47
CA SER A 568 26.42 -26.66 -7.66
C SER A 568 26.19 -25.84 -6.37
N PRO A 569 25.77 -24.57 -6.51
CA PRO A 569 25.37 -23.76 -5.36
C PRO A 569 24.24 -24.42 -4.51
N GLY A 570 23.35 -25.17 -5.16
CA GLY A 570 22.29 -25.93 -4.48
C GLY A 570 22.83 -27.06 -3.60
N ALA A 571 23.83 -27.83 -4.08
CA ALA A 571 24.49 -28.87 -3.29
C ALA A 571 25.31 -28.26 -2.12
N SER A 572 25.97 -27.11 -2.35
CA SER A 572 26.69 -26.38 -1.31
C SER A 572 25.72 -25.89 -0.20
N ALA A 573 24.58 -25.32 -0.57
CA ALA A 573 23.55 -24.88 0.39
C ALA A 573 22.99 -26.09 1.17
N ALA A 574 22.63 -27.17 0.50
CA ALA A 574 22.12 -28.38 1.14
C ALA A 574 23.15 -29.00 2.13
N ARG A 575 24.45 -29.00 1.76
CA ARG A 575 25.55 -29.49 2.64
C ARG A 575 25.67 -28.60 3.87
N SER A 576 25.64 -27.27 3.69
CA SER A 576 25.67 -26.31 4.81
C SER A 576 24.47 -26.48 5.75
N ASN A 577 23.26 -26.70 5.21
CA ASN A 577 22.04 -26.88 6.01
C ASN A 577 22.06 -28.20 6.80
N LEU A 578 22.59 -29.28 6.20
CA LEU A 578 22.80 -30.56 6.89
C LEU A 578 23.81 -30.40 8.03
N ALA A 579 24.93 -29.72 7.77
CA ALA A 579 25.97 -29.46 8.78
C ALA A 579 25.40 -28.61 9.94
N ALA A 580 24.59 -27.61 9.65
CA ALA A 580 23.89 -26.81 10.68
C ALA A 580 22.95 -27.70 11.53
N THR A 581 22.23 -28.63 10.91
CA THR A 581 21.34 -29.56 11.63
C THR A 581 22.13 -30.50 12.54
N TYR A 582 23.30 -30.98 12.09
CA TYR A 582 24.19 -31.75 12.95
C TYR A 582 24.72 -30.94 14.12
N ARG A 583 25.07 -29.67 13.89
CA ARG A 583 25.55 -28.77 14.96
C ARG A 583 24.46 -28.54 16.02
N ASP A 584 23.22 -28.27 15.61
CA ASP A 584 22.08 -28.07 16.50
C ASP A 584 21.75 -29.36 17.29
N ALA A 585 22.01 -30.54 16.72
CA ALA A 585 21.92 -31.85 17.35
C ALA A 585 23.10 -32.17 18.31
N GLY A 586 24.08 -31.27 18.46
CA GLY A 586 25.29 -31.52 19.25
C GLY A 586 26.30 -32.47 18.60
N ARG A 587 26.07 -32.88 17.35
CA ARG A 587 26.95 -33.81 16.59
C ARG A 587 28.02 -33.00 15.87
N LEU A 588 28.93 -32.40 16.66
CA LEU A 588 29.84 -31.35 16.20
C LEU A 588 30.93 -31.88 15.25
N ASP A 589 31.37 -33.12 15.41
CA ASP A 589 32.40 -33.72 14.51
C ASP A 589 31.85 -33.92 13.08
N GLU A 590 30.61 -34.40 12.97
CA GLU A 590 29.97 -34.54 11.65
C GLU A 590 29.69 -33.18 11.03
N ALA A 591 29.29 -32.18 11.83
CA ALA A 591 29.09 -30.81 11.36
C ALA A 591 30.39 -30.21 10.81
N ILE A 592 31.49 -30.33 11.54
CA ILE A 592 32.81 -29.84 11.14
C ILE A 592 33.26 -30.52 9.82
N THR A 593 33.10 -31.84 9.74
CA THR A 593 33.46 -32.58 8.50
C THR A 593 32.71 -32.02 7.29
N LEU A 594 31.39 -31.83 7.37
CA LEU A 594 30.60 -31.34 6.27
C LEU A 594 30.87 -29.85 5.94
N TYR A 595 31.14 -29.03 6.95
CA TYR A 595 31.53 -27.62 6.71
C TYR A 595 32.92 -27.55 6.05
N GLN A 596 33.86 -28.43 6.41
CA GLN A 596 35.16 -28.50 5.77
C GLN A 596 35.03 -28.93 4.29
N GLU A 597 34.29 -30.01 4.01
CA GLU A 597 34.00 -30.45 2.63
C GLU A 597 33.33 -29.32 1.81
N ASN A 598 32.43 -28.56 2.43
CA ASN A 598 31.79 -27.45 1.76
C ASN A 598 32.75 -26.29 1.47
N LEU A 599 33.60 -25.94 2.44
CA LEU A 599 34.63 -24.91 2.26
C LEU A 599 35.61 -25.29 1.14
N ASP A 600 36.07 -26.54 1.11
CA ASP A 600 36.97 -27.03 0.07
C ASP A 600 36.32 -26.98 -1.32
N ASN A 601 35.04 -27.33 -1.40
CA ASN A 601 34.25 -27.27 -2.63
C ASN A 601 34.10 -25.83 -3.14
N VAL A 602 33.57 -24.89 -2.30
CA VAL A 602 33.34 -23.51 -2.73
C VAL A 602 34.65 -22.77 -3.00
N THR A 603 35.73 -23.11 -2.28
CA THR A 603 37.07 -22.57 -2.56
C THR A 603 37.57 -22.99 -3.94
N ARG A 604 37.37 -24.25 -4.31
CA ARG A 604 37.77 -24.78 -5.62
C ARG A 604 36.93 -24.20 -6.77
N THR A 605 35.64 -23.97 -6.55
CA THR A 605 34.69 -23.52 -7.60
C THR A 605 34.62 -22.02 -7.76
N LEU A 606 34.68 -21.25 -6.66
CA LEU A 606 34.47 -19.82 -6.63
C LEU A 606 35.73 -19.01 -6.29
N GLY A 607 36.75 -19.67 -5.76
CA GLY A 607 37.99 -19.01 -5.31
C GLY A 607 37.95 -18.52 -3.86
N LEU A 608 39.13 -18.13 -3.36
CA LEU A 608 39.34 -17.74 -1.95
C LEU A 608 38.61 -16.47 -1.56
N ASP A 609 38.46 -15.55 -2.50
CA ASP A 609 37.92 -14.17 -2.26
C ASP A 609 36.41 -14.06 -2.43
N HIS A 610 35.76 -15.15 -2.84
CA HIS A 610 34.32 -15.13 -3.04
C HIS A 610 33.57 -15.11 -1.71
N LEU A 611 32.50 -14.30 -1.62
CA LEU A 611 31.71 -14.11 -0.38
C LEU A 611 31.22 -15.43 0.21
N GLU A 612 30.77 -16.40 -0.62
CA GLU A 612 30.35 -17.72 -0.14
C GLU A 612 31.50 -18.54 0.45
N THR A 613 32.71 -18.37 -0.05
CA THR A 613 33.91 -19.01 0.55
C THR A 613 34.19 -18.45 1.92
N LEU A 614 34.15 -17.12 2.06
CA LEU A 614 34.33 -16.45 3.35
C LEU A 614 33.23 -16.83 4.34
N ALA A 615 31.97 -16.90 3.88
CA ALA A 615 30.83 -17.33 4.71
C ALA A 615 30.95 -18.82 5.12
N SER A 616 31.44 -19.71 4.24
CA SER A 616 31.65 -21.13 4.55
C SER A 616 32.76 -21.30 5.58
N ARG A 617 33.87 -20.54 5.47
CA ARG A 617 34.94 -20.53 6.48
C ARG A 617 34.42 -20.02 7.83
N HIS A 618 33.56 -19.00 7.85
CA HIS A 618 32.94 -18.49 9.06
C HIS A 618 32.07 -19.55 9.76
N ARG A 619 31.26 -20.31 9.00
CA ARG A 619 30.44 -21.41 9.53
C ARG A 619 31.28 -22.53 10.13
N LEU A 620 32.39 -22.92 9.46
CA LEU A 620 33.33 -23.90 9.93
C LEU A 620 34.00 -23.45 11.25
N ALA A 621 34.47 -22.20 11.28
CA ALA A 621 35.07 -21.62 12.47
C ALA A 621 34.10 -21.61 13.65
N GLY A 622 32.81 -21.29 13.39
CA GLY A 622 31.74 -21.36 14.39
C GLY A 622 31.53 -22.79 14.93
N ALA A 623 31.59 -23.80 14.08
CA ALA A 623 31.46 -25.20 14.49
C ALA A 623 32.66 -25.67 15.35
N HIS A 624 33.89 -25.23 15.04
CA HIS A 624 35.06 -25.49 15.88
C HIS A 624 34.91 -24.83 17.25
N ARG A 625 34.41 -23.56 17.30
CA ARG A 625 34.16 -22.90 18.58
C ARG A 625 33.17 -23.69 19.43
N ASP A 626 32.05 -24.09 18.85
CA ASP A 626 30.99 -24.83 19.56
C ASP A 626 31.49 -26.21 20.05
N ALA A 627 32.50 -26.79 19.36
CA ALA A 627 33.19 -27.99 19.77
C ALA A 627 34.31 -27.75 20.83
N GLY A 628 34.49 -26.52 21.28
CA GLY A 628 35.57 -26.16 22.22
C GLY A 628 36.96 -26.14 21.61
N ARG A 629 37.11 -26.26 20.29
CA ARG A 629 38.37 -26.22 19.56
C ARG A 629 38.74 -24.77 19.24
N LEU A 630 39.08 -24.01 20.33
CA LEU A 630 39.20 -22.56 20.24
C LEU A 630 40.38 -22.11 19.38
N ASP A 631 41.51 -22.85 19.39
CA ASP A 631 42.70 -22.50 18.59
C ASP A 631 42.42 -22.61 17.07
N GLU A 632 41.74 -23.68 16.65
CA GLU A 632 41.32 -23.84 15.25
C GLU A 632 40.28 -22.79 14.83
N ALA A 633 39.33 -22.47 15.73
CA ALA A 633 38.36 -21.42 15.47
C ALA A 633 39.02 -20.05 15.30
N ILE A 634 39.98 -19.72 16.19
CA ILE A 634 40.74 -18.45 16.12
C ILE A 634 41.47 -18.34 14.78
N ALA A 635 42.25 -19.39 14.40
CA ALA A 635 42.99 -19.36 13.14
C ALA A 635 42.10 -19.10 11.92
N LEU A 636 40.94 -19.75 11.86
CA LEU A 636 39.99 -19.57 10.77
C LEU A 636 39.31 -18.17 10.79
N PHE A 637 38.99 -17.61 11.96
CA PHE A 637 38.42 -16.27 12.07
C PHE A 637 39.44 -15.16 11.78
N GLU A 638 40.70 -15.31 12.19
CA GLU A 638 41.79 -14.37 11.85
C GLU A 638 41.99 -14.30 10.34
N GLN A 639 42.05 -15.44 9.69
CA GLN A 639 42.13 -15.50 8.22
C GLN A 639 40.92 -14.88 7.57
N ASN A 640 39.71 -15.14 8.11
CA ASN A 640 38.46 -14.62 7.57
C ASN A 640 38.36 -13.11 7.73
N LEU A 641 38.77 -12.54 8.87
CA LEU A 641 38.81 -11.09 9.10
C LEU A 641 39.81 -10.41 8.15
N THR A 642 40.97 -11.01 7.95
CA THR A 642 41.98 -10.50 6.99
C THR A 642 41.41 -10.45 5.58
N ASP A 643 40.75 -11.49 5.13
CA ASP A 643 40.17 -11.61 3.79
C ASP A 643 38.95 -10.67 3.63
N PHE A 644 38.04 -10.60 4.61
CA PHE A 644 36.93 -9.62 4.57
C PHE A 644 37.45 -8.19 4.53
N THR A 645 38.47 -7.85 5.31
CA THR A 645 39.03 -6.49 5.31
C THR A 645 39.63 -6.14 3.94
N ARG A 646 40.33 -7.13 3.30
CA ARG A 646 40.94 -6.96 1.97
C ARG A 646 39.88 -6.86 0.85
N VAL A 647 38.83 -7.68 0.90
CA VAL A 647 37.83 -7.79 -0.19
C VAL A 647 36.72 -6.73 -0.09
N LEU A 648 36.24 -6.48 1.10
CA LEU A 648 35.08 -5.60 1.36
C LEU A 648 35.44 -4.26 2.00
N GLY A 649 36.64 -4.16 2.57
CA GLY A 649 37.09 -3.00 3.33
C GLY A 649 36.79 -3.11 4.84
N PRO A 650 37.45 -2.26 5.65
CA PRO A 650 37.39 -2.32 7.11
C PRO A 650 36.01 -1.98 7.69
N ASP A 651 35.23 -1.16 7.00
CA ASP A 651 33.94 -0.62 7.45
C ASP A 651 32.74 -1.43 7.00
N HIS A 652 32.94 -2.47 6.24
CA HIS A 652 31.84 -3.28 5.71
C HIS A 652 31.17 -4.10 6.84
N PRO A 653 29.82 -4.22 6.88
CA PRO A 653 29.10 -4.93 7.95
C PRO A 653 29.64 -6.34 8.24
N HIS A 654 30.01 -7.12 7.20
CA HIS A 654 30.59 -8.44 7.40
C HIS A 654 31.97 -8.40 8.04
N THR A 655 32.81 -7.40 7.73
CA THR A 655 34.11 -7.21 8.37
C THR A 655 33.95 -6.86 9.85
N LEU A 656 33.04 -5.92 10.15
CA LEU A 656 32.74 -5.51 11.53
C LEU A 656 32.17 -6.68 12.35
N SER A 657 31.28 -7.48 11.77
CA SER A 657 30.71 -8.68 12.40
C SER A 657 31.79 -9.74 12.67
N SER A 658 32.68 -10.01 11.69
CA SER A 658 33.78 -10.96 11.83
C SER A 658 34.76 -10.55 12.92
N ARG A 659 35.11 -9.24 13.00
CA ARG A 659 35.96 -8.68 14.07
C ARG A 659 35.35 -8.87 15.45
N GLY A 660 34.05 -8.54 15.61
CA GLY A 660 33.35 -8.75 16.88
C GLY A 660 33.29 -10.22 17.30
N THR A 661 33.10 -11.13 16.34
CA THR A 661 33.07 -12.57 16.60
C THR A 661 34.46 -13.06 17.04
N LEU A 662 35.53 -12.68 16.35
CA LEU A 662 36.90 -13.04 16.71
C LEU A 662 37.25 -12.53 18.12
N ALA A 663 36.92 -11.28 18.42
CA ALA A 663 37.11 -10.71 19.77
C ALA A 663 36.37 -11.52 20.86
N GLY A 664 35.13 -11.95 20.54
CA GLY A 664 34.35 -12.82 21.44
C GLY A 664 35.04 -14.17 21.69
N ILE A 665 35.62 -14.77 20.67
CA ILE A 665 36.31 -16.07 20.80
C ILE A 665 37.62 -15.92 21.59
N TYR A 666 38.39 -14.84 21.37
CA TYR A 666 39.55 -14.54 22.22
C TYR A 666 39.17 -14.40 23.68
N ARG A 667 38.04 -13.73 23.96
CA ARG A 667 37.50 -13.62 25.32
C ARG A 667 37.12 -14.99 25.89
N ASP A 668 36.43 -15.82 25.12
CA ASP A 668 36.04 -17.18 25.53
C ASP A 668 37.27 -18.09 25.77
N ALA A 669 38.38 -17.85 25.05
CA ALA A 669 39.67 -18.48 25.25
C ALA A 669 40.49 -17.90 26.40
N GLY A 670 39.97 -16.87 27.11
CA GLY A 670 40.69 -16.17 28.19
C GLY A 670 41.81 -15.23 27.70
N ARG A 671 41.91 -14.98 26.41
CA ARG A 671 42.94 -14.13 25.77
C ARG A 671 42.45 -12.69 25.69
N LEU A 672 42.29 -12.10 26.90
CA LEU A 672 41.67 -10.75 27.02
C LEU A 672 42.53 -9.63 26.46
N ASP A 673 43.87 -9.80 26.42
CA ASP A 673 44.80 -8.84 25.84
C ASP A 673 44.65 -8.69 24.35
N GLU A 674 44.19 -9.74 23.63
CA GLU A 674 43.86 -9.70 22.21
C GLU A 674 42.40 -9.33 21.95
N ALA A 675 41.46 -9.70 22.86
CA ALA A 675 40.03 -9.46 22.72
C ALA A 675 39.67 -7.96 22.83
N ILE A 676 40.23 -7.29 23.86
CA ILE A 676 39.87 -5.90 24.20
C ILE A 676 40.16 -4.94 23.03
N PRO A 677 41.39 -4.92 22.43
CA PRO A 677 41.68 -3.99 21.32
C PRO A 677 40.75 -4.21 20.11
N LEU A 678 40.35 -5.45 19.82
CA LEU A 678 39.42 -5.72 18.75
C LEU A 678 38.00 -5.24 19.03
N PHE A 679 37.53 -5.36 20.29
CA PHE A 679 36.24 -4.79 20.69
C PHE A 679 36.24 -3.27 20.67
N GLU A 680 37.32 -2.62 21.12
CA GLU A 680 37.49 -1.17 21.07
C GLU A 680 37.40 -0.70 19.62
N GLN A 681 38.21 -1.25 18.73
CA GLN A 681 38.20 -0.92 17.32
C GLN A 681 36.83 -1.16 16.67
N ASN A 682 36.15 -2.27 17.02
CA ASN A 682 34.85 -2.61 16.48
C ASN A 682 33.75 -1.62 16.94
N LEU A 683 33.81 -1.15 18.18
CA LEU A 683 32.91 -0.13 18.72
C LEU A 683 33.14 1.22 18.04
N ASP A 684 34.40 1.64 17.88
CA ASP A 684 34.75 2.90 17.21
C ASP A 684 34.27 2.91 15.74
N ASP A 685 34.53 1.84 15.00
CA ASP A 685 34.15 1.72 13.61
C ASP A 685 32.61 1.67 13.45
N ARG A 686 31.88 0.94 14.29
CA ARG A 686 30.40 0.94 14.29
C ARG A 686 29.84 2.28 14.70
N THR A 687 30.39 2.96 15.69
CA THR A 687 29.96 4.31 16.09
C THR A 687 30.11 5.30 14.94
N ARG A 688 31.22 5.22 14.21
CA ARG A 688 31.49 6.09 13.05
C ARG A 688 30.57 5.78 11.85
N THR A 689 30.25 4.52 11.60
CA THR A 689 29.48 4.09 10.41
C THR A 689 27.97 4.06 10.63
N LEU A 690 27.50 3.70 11.83
CA LEU A 690 26.09 3.47 12.15
C LEU A 690 25.50 4.50 13.12
N GLY A 691 26.36 5.20 13.89
CA GLY A 691 25.95 6.11 14.94
C GLY A 691 25.87 5.46 16.32
N LEU A 692 25.78 6.30 17.38
CA LEU A 692 25.83 5.89 18.78
C LEU A 692 24.63 5.03 19.22
N ASP A 693 23.45 5.31 18.69
CA ASP A 693 22.19 4.71 19.11
C ASP A 693 21.79 3.48 18.28
N HIS A 694 22.61 3.08 17.30
CA HIS A 694 22.31 1.94 16.48
C HIS A 694 22.40 0.63 17.29
N PRO A 695 21.46 -0.32 17.15
CA PRO A 695 21.44 -1.57 17.94
C PRO A 695 22.76 -2.36 17.91
N GLU A 696 23.42 -2.40 16.76
CA GLU A 696 24.71 -3.08 16.64
C GLU A 696 25.85 -2.33 17.35
N THR A 697 25.81 -0.99 17.41
CA THR A 697 26.75 -0.19 18.18
C THR A 697 26.58 -0.43 19.67
N LEU A 698 25.32 -0.46 20.13
CA LEU A 698 24.98 -0.77 21.53
C LEU A 698 25.42 -2.20 21.91
N ALA A 699 25.22 -3.17 21.03
CA ALA A 699 25.70 -4.56 21.24
C ALA A 699 27.23 -4.63 21.35
N SER A 700 27.96 -3.85 20.51
CA SER A 700 29.43 -3.79 20.59
C SER A 700 29.90 -3.15 21.89
N ARG A 701 29.25 -2.08 22.35
CA ARG A 701 29.52 -1.42 23.62
C ARG A 701 29.33 -2.41 24.80
N HIS A 702 28.23 -3.15 24.79
CA HIS A 702 27.96 -4.18 25.79
C HIS A 702 29.02 -5.28 25.81
N SER A 703 29.48 -5.73 24.60
CA SER A 703 30.50 -6.75 24.48
C SER A 703 31.86 -6.29 25.02
N LEU A 704 32.26 -5.03 24.74
CA LEU A 704 33.48 -4.41 25.25
C LEU A 704 33.41 -4.27 26.80
N ALA A 705 32.29 -3.78 27.33
CA ALA A 705 32.06 -3.68 28.78
C ALA A 705 32.19 -5.05 29.47
N GLY A 706 31.65 -6.10 28.84
CA GLY A 706 31.83 -7.48 29.27
C GLY A 706 33.29 -7.93 29.31
N ALA A 707 34.07 -7.60 28.26
CA ALA A 707 35.49 -7.94 28.19
C ALA A 707 36.32 -7.20 29.28
N TYR A 708 36.06 -5.91 29.50
CA TYR A 708 36.68 -5.17 30.59
C TYR A 708 36.35 -5.74 31.99
N ARG A 709 35.06 -6.13 32.19
CA ARG A 709 34.66 -6.78 33.44
C ARG A 709 35.42 -8.09 33.67
N ASP A 710 35.51 -8.92 32.59
CA ASP A 710 36.19 -10.22 32.68
C ASP A 710 37.72 -10.05 32.90
N ALA A 711 38.30 -8.91 32.48
CA ALA A 711 39.67 -8.49 32.76
C ALA A 711 39.88 -7.84 34.13
N GLY A 712 38.81 -7.67 34.91
CA GLY A 712 38.86 -6.99 36.21
C GLY A 712 38.99 -5.46 36.13
N ARG A 713 38.85 -4.85 34.92
CA ARG A 713 38.94 -3.41 34.66
C ARG A 713 37.57 -2.73 34.86
N LEU A 714 37.08 -2.76 36.13
CA LEU A 714 35.73 -2.31 36.46
C LEU A 714 35.50 -0.81 36.21
N ASP A 715 36.56 0.02 36.41
CA ASP A 715 36.47 1.47 36.21
C ASP A 715 36.20 1.82 34.71
N GLU A 716 36.56 0.93 33.78
CA GLU A 716 36.29 1.09 32.36
C GLU A 716 35.01 0.39 31.90
N ALA A 717 34.61 -0.67 32.61
CA ALA A 717 33.37 -1.41 32.26
C ALA A 717 32.11 -0.62 32.67
N ILE A 718 32.07 -0.02 33.89
CA ILE A 718 30.89 0.64 34.43
C ILE A 718 30.34 1.75 33.53
N PRO A 719 31.18 2.71 33.06
CA PRO A 719 30.68 3.78 32.18
C PRO A 719 30.07 3.30 30.88
N LEU A 720 30.54 2.15 30.35
CA LEU A 720 30.01 1.58 29.10
C LEU A 720 28.67 0.87 29.29
N PHE A 721 28.37 0.36 30.52
CA PHE A 721 27.06 -0.20 30.86
C PHE A 721 26.02 0.87 31.20
N GLU A 722 26.46 2.05 31.69
CA GLU A 722 25.58 3.16 32.06
C GLU A 722 25.10 4.00 30.88
N GLN A 723 25.85 3.98 29.78
CA GLN A 723 25.51 4.64 28.52
C GLN A 723 24.62 3.78 27.62
#